data_55467622e9558f74d58f39ca6b6fade0
#
_entry.id   55467622e9558f74d58f39ca6b6fade0
#
_cell.length_a   1.000
_cell.length_b   1.000
_cell.length_c   1.000
_cell.angle_alpha   90.00
_cell.angle_beta   90.00
_cell.angle_gamma   90.00
#
_symmetry.space_group_name_H-M   'P 1'
#
loop_
_entity.id
_entity.type
_entity.pdbx_description
1 polymer ?
#
loop_
_entity_poly.entity_id
_entity_poly.type
_entity_poly.pdbx_seq_one_letter_code
_entity_poly.pdbx_strand_id
1 'polypeptide(L)'
;MSVSVDTNLQARTEVTKTIDMSVNTDSPTGYKLFLSSDSAETSLVSANGNPFKINSTSGTNNDLATEMNNQYGYNTETTDNKRYSYIPNLSNPVKIRSSFAQLAAADNFKFNLGFALRNNIPADTYQRKLIFTLISEGEANATLVNGPELNKALKKALGITDQSYFDDPLKQISAAGTFYPDFNIEIGKNKCHENITPARTTLISTPDSDVPVYLGGYRSSWDKFCIWSPATKVVFPEDISYMFAGLTGTTEEMGFTFRDDRDINMLDFSKIKNASHLFQKTLGYYGNKFKADGFTKYLSRAEVENIESLYEDSGIAAIVDTSFMSKAKNIANVFKNAKYLESADLSTWTISDMEDASSIFEGSMLKNIDLSNSTFENTENTRNMFKNSAAITINLSKATFNNVENASGMFENARASTISMPEATFAKTTDFSNMFKGATSASSIDLSKITFSAATNLSGMFQDTSAEQLVLNNTNLAGNNITDMSFMFKNSKVKNIDLGSMQTGPLTSIVGMFKNTNNLETITLPSVFNTSNITDMSSLFENNIKLNTINNLANLDTTNVRNMSRMFASDFYLPMQNIIPNLRANKVEDTSYMFYGTRATSPVTFPATFNTENLTDMSYMFVGFTVPSLDISNFKLGNVTTMEGTFSSESKTTAVGPITWPSGQINMPRLTTMRALFKFNTAQNQIVLPTFKTPALTDTSYMFYGIGKIDKIDNINSLDTANVTTMEGMFAYNDTSLMKGENVKFEFNTGKVKNMNLMFKNSYVNYLDLSSFDTRSLVTAVSTFDYTWIKILDLTNWDTRNLEDVTSMFSGSTWLVTIYASESFVTTKVTASNDIFYSVTYDLGSGAIGNSITYARIGAPGAPGAFTKKS
;
A
#
# COMPACT_ATOMS: atom_id res chain seq x y z
N MET A 1 6.94 67.60 -17.62
CA MET A 1 8.21 68.30 -17.92
C MET A 1 8.59 67.93 -19.35
N SER A 2 8.89 68.90 -20.23
CA SER A 2 9.43 68.66 -21.56
C SER A 2 10.91 69.02 -21.58
N VAL A 3 11.77 68.15 -22.04
CA VAL A 3 13.20 68.41 -22.16
C VAL A 3 13.55 68.38 -23.64
N SER A 4 14.10 69.45 -24.16
CA SER A 4 14.66 69.53 -25.51
C SER A 4 16.14 69.21 -25.48
N VAL A 5 16.52 68.20 -26.25
CA VAL A 5 17.92 67.75 -26.35
C VAL A 5 18.36 68.11 -27.79
N ASP A 6 19.15 69.17 -27.84
CA ASP A 6 19.68 69.68 -29.12
C ASP A 6 21.06 69.09 -29.37
N THR A 7 21.22 68.17 -30.32
CA THR A 7 22.50 67.52 -30.64
C THR A 7 22.66 67.42 -32.19
N ASN A 8 23.74 67.93 -32.74
CA ASN A 8 24.17 67.60 -34.07
C ASN A 8 24.86 66.27 -34.11
N LEU A 9 24.08 65.25 -34.45
CA LEU A 9 24.60 63.89 -34.50
C LEU A 9 25.20 63.62 -35.88
N GLN A 10 26.51 63.25 -35.89
CA GLN A 10 27.16 62.78 -37.10
C GLN A 10 26.97 61.29 -37.31
N ALA A 11 26.86 60.86 -38.57
CA ALA A 11 26.74 59.48 -38.93
C ALA A 11 27.94 58.66 -38.42
N ARG A 12 27.68 57.40 -38.03
CA ARG A 12 28.63 56.45 -37.38
C ARG A 12 29.14 56.84 -35.98
N THR A 13 28.37 57.62 -35.25
CA THR A 13 28.73 57.96 -33.87
C THR A 13 27.76 57.36 -32.86
N GLU A 14 28.28 56.90 -31.77
CA GLU A 14 27.55 56.67 -30.52
C GLU A 14 27.64 57.92 -29.70
N VAL A 15 26.51 58.53 -29.36
CA VAL A 15 26.48 59.73 -28.54
C VAL A 15 25.58 59.53 -27.35
N THR A 16 26.10 59.87 -26.19
CA THR A 16 25.29 59.93 -24.96
C THR A 16 25.06 61.38 -24.58
N LYS A 17 23.78 61.70 -24.33
CA LYS A 17 23.40 62.99 -23.76
C LYS A 17 22.90 62.79 -22.34
N THR A 18 23.57 63.39 -21.40
CA THR A 18 23.23 63.32 -19.98
C THR A 18 22.35 64.52 -19.59
N ILE A 19 21.31 64.23 -18.81
CA ILE A 19 20.39 65.21 -18.24
C ILE A 19 20.45 65.01 -16.73
N ASP A 20 20.83 66.01 -16.00
CA ASP A 20 20.78 65.94 -14.54
C ASP A 20 19.35 66.14 -14.07
N MET A 21 18.86 65.18 -13.37
CA MET A 21 17.49 65.12 -12.84
C MET A 21 17.55 65.28 -11.31
N SER A 22 16.56 66.01 -10.79
CA SER A 22 16.39 66.17 -9.35
C SER A 22 14.95 65.97 -8.94
N VAL A 23 14.70 65.08 -7.97
CA VAL A 23 13.37 64.86 -7.39
C VAL A 23 13.42 65.27 -5.92
N ASN A 24 12.49 66.14 -5.52
CA ASN A 24 12.28 66.55 -4.15
C ASN A 24 10.83 66.31 -3.77
N THR A 25 10.59 65.63 -2.63
CA THR A 25 9.26 65.35 -2.12
C THR A 25 9.25 65.32 -0.62
N ASP A 26 8.18 65.83 -0.03
CA ASP A 26 7.88 65.78 1.40
C ASP A 26 7.02 64.59 1.78
N SER A 27 6.66 63.73 0.80
CA SER A 27 5.86 62.54 1.00
C SER A 27 6.55 61.59 1.98
N PRO A 28 5.88 61.14 3.06
CA PRO A 28 6.42 60.20 4.02
C PRO A 28 6.69 58.81 3.42
N THR A 29 6.08 58.49 2.32
CA THR A 29 6.23 57.22 1.59
C THR A 29 7.20 57.29 0.39
N GLY A 30 7.82 58.49 0.20
CA GLY A 30 8.75 58.74 -0.87
C GLY A 30 8.08 59.06 -2.22
N TYR A 31 8.65 58.64 -3.34
CA TYR A 31 8.15 58.89 -4.66
C TYR A 31 8.41 57.75 -5.63
N LYS A 32 7.67 57.74 -6.72
CA LYS A 32 7.90 56.93 -7.94
C LYS A 32 7.99 57.83 -9.16
N LEU A 33 9.04 57.65 -9.92
CA LEU A 33 9.22 58.39 -11.19
C LEU A 33 9.12 57.40 -12.35
N PHE A 34 8.14 57.65 -13.22
CA PHE A 34 7.91 56.82 -14.41
C PHE A 34 8.33 57.58 -15.66
N LEU A 35 8.80 56.83 -16.64
CA LEU A 35 9.11 57.32 -18.00
C LEU A 35 8.14 56.72 -18.99
N SER A 36 7.63 57.53 -19.92
CA SER A 36 6.96 57.06 -21.13
C SER A 36 7.20 58.01 -22.31
N SER A 37 6.94 57.55 -23.51
CA SER A 37 6.72 58.46 -24.63
C SER A 37 5.32 59.12 -24.54
N ASP A 38 5.06 60.09 -25.33
CA ASP A 38 3.76 60.79 -25.41
C ASP A 38 2.71 60.08 -26.25
N SER A 39 3.03 58.89 -26.77
CA SER A 39 2.14 58.11 -27.63
C SER A 39 2.49 56.64 -27.63
N ALA A 40 1.75 55.81 -28.37
CA ALA A 40 2.09 54.42 -28.65
C ALA A 40 3.38 54.26 -29.47
N GLU A 41 3.71 55.27 -30.28
CA GLU A 41 4.95 55.34 -31.06
C GLU A 41 6.12 55.74 -30.15
N THR A 42 7.19 54.94 -30.11
CA THR A 42 8.38 55.17 -29.28
C THR A 42 9.60 55.65 -30.08
N SER A 43 9.54 55.62 -31.42
CA SER A 43 10.63 56.04 -32.29
C SER A 43 10.71 57.56 -32.37
N LEU A 44 11.92 58.11 -32.61
CA LEU A 44 12.08 59.51 -33.01
C LEU A 44 11.56 59.67 -34.46
N VAL A 45 10.67 60.63 -34.64
CA VAL A 45 10.05 60.94 -35.95
C VAL A 45 10.54 62.26 -36.46
N SER A 46 10.59 62.46 -37.78
CA SER A 46 10.98 63.68 -38.40
C SER A 46 9.98 64.81 -38.05
N ALA A 47 10.50 65.94 -37.68
CA ALA A 47 9.71 67.16 -37.49
C ALA A 47 9.21 67.69 -38.83
N ASN A 48 9.83 67.39 -39.97
CA ASN A 48 9.57 67.92 -41.31
C ASN A 48 8.80 66.91 -42.17
N GLY A 49 8.26 65.81 -41.63
CA GLY A 49 7.43 64.86 -42.34
C GLY A 49 8.18 63.82 -43.16
N ASN A 50 9.48 63.64 -42.97
CA ASN A 50 10.26 62.57 -43.56
C ASN A 50 9.81 61.22 -42.97
N PRO A 51 9.53 60.14 -43.73
CA PRO A 51 9.07 58.88 -43.25
C PRO A 51 10.12 58.07 -42.46
N PHE A 52 11.38 58.51 -42.45
CA PHE A 52 12.44 57.84 -41.70
C PHE A 52 12.28 57.98 -40.19
N LYS A 53 12.58 56.93 -39.48
CA LYS A 53 12.50 56.89 -37.99
C LYS A 53 13.78 56.36 -37.36
N ILE A 54 14.14 56.89 -36.18
CA ILE A 54 15.17 56.31 -35.33
C ILE A 54 14.46 55.52 -34.27
N ASN A 55 14.55 54.18 -34.31
CA ASN A 55 13.79 53.31 -33.46
C ASN A 55 14.31 53.31 -32.01
N SER A 56 13.44 53.08 -31.04
CA SER A 56 13.84 52.74 -29.71
C SER A 56 14.48 51.35 -29.72
N THR A 57 15.50 51.09 -28.85
CA THR A 57 16.08 49.76 -28.71
C THR A 57 15.00 48.75 -28.27
N SER A 58 15.19 47.46 -28.53
CA SER A 58 14.16 46.40 -28.38
C SER A 58 14.20 45.65 -27.04
N GLY A 59 14.95 46.10 -26.08
CA GLY A 59 15.05 45.38 -24.79
C GLY A 59 15.56 46.24 -23.65
N THR A 60 15.87 45.65 -22.56
CA THR A 60 16.50 46.31 -21.41
C THR A 60 18.00 45.98 -21.39
N ASN A 61 18.83 46.97 -21.03
CA ASN A 61 20.26 46.78 -20.81
C ASN A 61 21.07 46.43 -22.09
N ASN A 62 20.70 46.98 -23.23
CA ASN A 62 21.33 46.72 -24.53
C ASN A 62 22.54 47.64 -24.79
N ASP A 63 23.59 47.10 -25.39
CA ASP A 63 24.76 47.86 -25.86
C ASP A 63 24.48 48.40 -27.29
N LEU A 64 24.14 49.67 -27.36
CA LEU A 64 23.82 50.31 -28.64
C LEU A 64 25.00 50.35 -29.63
N ALA A 65 26.24 50.31 -29.12
CA ALA A 65 27.43 50.32 -29.97
C ALA A 65 27.60 49.05 -30.79
N THR A 66 27.19 47.90 -30.22
CA THR A 66 27.27 46.62 -30.94
C THR A 66 26.15 46.44 -31.94
N GLU A 67 24.99 47.09 -31.71
CA GLU A 67 23.82 46.95 -32.59
C GLU A 67 23.77 47.96 -33.75
N MET A 68 24.38 49.14 -33.65
CA MET A 68 24.48 50.21 -34.65
C MET A 68 23.37 50.30 -35.75
N ASN A 69 22.10 50.19 -35.32
CA ASN A 69 20.96 50.02 -36.23
C ASN A 69 20.02 51.24 -36.27
N ASN A 70 20.56 52.44 -36.09
CA ASN A 70 19.76 53.66 -35.95
C ASN A 70 18.77 53.54 -34.77
N GLN A 71 19.34 53.27 -33.60
CA GLN A 71 18.56 53.10 -32.38
C GLN A 71 18.91 54.16 -31.33
N TYR A 72 17.97 54.36 -30.40
CA TYR A 72 18.22 55.15 -29.20
C TYR A 72 17.56 54.50 -27.99
N GLY A 73 18.03 54.82 -26.80
CA GLY A 73 17.50 54.29 -25.55
C GLY A 73 17.90 55.19 -24.38
N TYR A 74 17.51 54.78 -23.19
CA TYR A 74 17.86 55.49 -21.94
C TYR A 74 18.55 54.59 -20.94
N ASN A 75 19.32 55.17 -20.01
CA ASN A 75 19.71 54.59 -18.76
C ASN A 75 19.71 55.66 -17.65
N THR A 76 19.72 55.21 -16.40
CA THR A 76 19.73 56.04 -15.17
C THR A 76 20.96 55.82 -14.31
N GLU A 77 22.00 55.17 -14.85
CA GLU A 77 23.20 54.86 -14.09
C GLU A 77 24.20 56.02 -14.08
N THR A 78 24.92 56.15 -12.95
CA THR A 78 25.90 57.21 -12.75
C THR A 78 27.29 56.89 -13.31
N THR A 79 27.52 55.67 -13.76
CA THR A 79 28.77 55.18 -14.37
C THR A 79 28.66 55.19 -15.89
N ASP A 80 29.77 55.23 -16.61
CA ASP A 80 29.89 55.15 -18.10
C ASP A 80 29.41 53.79 -18.65
N ASN A 81 28.36 53.23 -18.11
CA ASN A 81 27.74 52.01 -18.61
C ASN A 81 26.94 52.36 -19.89
N LYS A 82 27.49 51.95 -21.04
CA LYS A 82 26.90 52.18 -22.38
C LYS A 82 25.72 51.27 -22.69
N ARG A 83 25.05 50.77 -21.69
CA ARG A 83 23.90 49.88 -21.82
C ARG A 83 22.60 50.66 -21.64
N TYR A 84 21.69 50.55 -22.57
CA TYR A 84 20.45 51.31 -22.63
C TYR A 84 19.22 50.43 -22.71
N SER A 85 18.12 50.93 -22.14
CA SER A 85 16.80 50.31 -22.21
C SER A 85 15.91 51.02 -23.23
N TYR A 86 14.91 50.30 -23.72
CA TYR A 86 13.94 50.86 -24.68
C TYR A 86 13.15 52.01 -24.06
N ILE A 87 12.70 52.94 -24.90
CA ILE A 87 11.76 53.98 -24.46
C ILE A 87 10.36 53.35 -24.35
N PRO A 88 9.72 53.39 -23.18
CA PRO A 88 8.39 52.80 -22.98
C PRO A 88 7.32 53.68 -23.66
N ASN A 89 6.24 53.06 -24.12
CA ASN A 89 5.10 53.77 -24.70
C ASN A 89 4.17 54.37 -23.63
N LEU A 90 3.22 55.18 -24.05
CA LEU A 90 2.29 55.87 -23.16
C LEU A 90 1.42 54.89 -22.33
N SER A 91 1.04 53.76 -22.93
CA SER A 91 0.18 52.76 -22.25
C SER A 91 0.89 51.94 -21.22
N ASN A 92 2.23 51.83 -21.32
CA ASN A 92 3.06 51.01 -20.45
C ASN A 92 4.28 51.77 -19.93
N PRO A 93 4.09 52.79 -19.09
CA PRO A 93 5.19 53.56 -18.51
C PRO A 93 6.06 52.66 -17.63
N VAL A 94 7.36 52.85 -17.66
CA VAL A 94 8.34 52.11 -16.84
C VAL A 94 8.83 52.96 -15.69
N LYS A 95 8.86 52.38 -14.49
CA LYS A 95 9.44 53.02 -13.31
C LYS A 95 10.97 53.11 -13.49
N ILE A 96 11.51 54.31 -13.48
CA ILE A 96 12.94 54.57 -13.67
C ILE A 96 13.67 54.96 -12.39
N ARG A 97 12.93 55.45 -11.39
CA ARG A 97 13.50 55.87 -10.10
C ARG A 97 12.45 55.79 -9.00
N SER A 98 12.86 55.50 -7.77
CA SER A 98 11.95 55.57 -6.62
C SER A 98 12.73 55.75 -5.34
N SER A 99 12.11 56.39 -4.36
CA SER A 99 12.51 56.44 -2.96
C SER A 99 11.40 55.80 -2.12
N PHE A 100 11.73 55.16 -1.03
CA PHE A 100 10.80 54.47 -0.18
C PHE A 100 10.55 55.15 1.17
N ALA A 101 11.07 56.38 1.31
CA ALA A 101 10.87 57.16 2.54
C ALA A 101 10.91 58.63 2.17
N GLN A 102 10.47 59.47 3.09
CA GLN A 102 10.62 60.91 2.97
C GLN A 102 12.09 61.30 2.71
N LEU A 103 12.32 62.10 1.69
CA LEU A 103 13.65 62.51 1.32
C LEU A 103 14.18 63.58 2.33
N ALA A 104 15.33 63.30 2.96
CA ALA A 104 16.03 64.30 3.77
C ALA A 104 16.69 65.38 2.92
N ALA A 105 16.96 65.10 1.63
CA ALA A 105 17.52 66.00 0.64
C ALA A 105 17.04 65.54 -0.75
N ALA A 106 17.09 66.41 -1.74
CA ALA A 106 16.70 66.10 -3.10
C ALA A 106 17.46 64.89 -3.69
N ASP A 107 16.75 63.90 -4.27
CA ASP A 107 17.35 62.79 -4.98
C ASP A 107 17.82 63.21 -6.34
N ASN A 108 19.14 63.38 -6.46
CA ASN A 108 19.80 63.80 -7.70
C ASN A 108 20.33 62.55 -8.45
N PHE A 109 19.98 62.45 -9.75
CA PHE A 109 20.44 61.37 -10.60
C PHE A 109 20.66 61.80 -12.04
N LYS A 110 21.39 61.03 -12.80
CA LYS A 110 21.61 61.28 -14.21
C LYS A 110 20.67 60.44 -15.06
N PHE A 111 19.97 61.08 -16.01
CA PHE A 111 19.20 60.44 -17.04
C PHE A 111 19.97 60.56 -18.35
N ASN A 112 20.43 59.43 -18.90
CA ASN A 112 21.24 59.41 -20.11
C ASN A 112 20.40 58.95 -21.30
N LEU A 113 20.45 59.68 -22.40
CA LEU A 113 19.94 59.25 -23.70
C LEU A 113 21.10 58.84 -24.57
N GLY A 114 21.13 57.60 -25.02
CA GLY A 114 22.13 57.10 -25.97
C GLY A 114 21.56 56.98 -27.37
N PHE A 115 22.37 57.31 -28.33
CA PHE A 115 22.04 57.24 -29.76
C PHE A 115 23.15 56.49 -30.50
N ALA A 116 22.80 55.51 -31.35
CA ALA A 116 23.72 54.80 -32.22
C ALA A 116 23.23 54.89 -33.66
N LEU A 117 23.88 55.70 -34.48
CA LEU A 117 23.43 56.07 -35.83
C LEU A 117 24.37 55.54 -36.91
N ARG A 118 23.79 55.08 -38.03
CA ARG A 118 24.52 54.71 -39.30
C ARG A 118 24.54 55.82 -40.32
N ASN A 119 25.29 55.65 -41.40
CA ASN A 119 25.55 56.62 -42.47
C ASN A 119 24.32 57.00 -43.33
N ASN A 120 23.18 56.37 -43.19
CA ASN A 120 22.04 56.52 -44.12
C ASN A 120 20.86 57.27 -43.52
N ILE A 121 21.08 58.08 -42.50
CA ILE A 121 20.03 58.84 -41.88
C ILE A 121 19.90 60.16 -42.67
N PRO A 122 18.73 60.52 -43.21
CA PRO A 122 18.48 61.80 -43.85
C PRO A 122 18.76 62.94 -42.86
N ALA A 123 19.33 64.01 -43.36
CA ALA A 123 19.54 65.25 -42.61
C ALA A 123 18.19 65.89 -42.30
N ASP A 124 17.77 65.76 -41.00
CA ASP A 124 16.50 66.29 -40.54
C ASP A 124 16.53 66.46 -39.00
N THR A 125 15.48 67.10 -38.53
CA THR A 125 15.25 67.14 -37.04
C THR A 125 14.36 65.97 -36.63
N TYR A 126 14.88 65.11 -35.82
CA TYR A 126 14.12 63.99 -35.27
C TYR A 126 13.72 64.30 -33.86
N GLN A 127 12.47 64.05 -33.50
CA GLN A 127 11.91 64.42 -32.22
C GLN A 127 11.03 63.36 -31.61
N ARG A 128 11.01 63.27 -30.25
CA ARG A 128 10.04 62.55 -29.47
C ARG A 128 9.92 63.24 -28.12
N LYS A 129 8.69 63.39 -27.65
CA LYS A 129 8.42 63.92 -26.33
C LYS A 129 8.46 62.76 -25.33
N LEU A 130 9.27 62.86 -24.31
CA LEU A 130 9.31 61.96 -23.17
C LEU A 130 8.53 62.58 -22.03
N ILE A 131 7.73 61.75 -21.38
CA ILE A 131 6.91 62.12 -20.23
C ILE A 131 7.51 61.49 -18.98
N PHE A 132 7.86 62.31 -18.03
CA PHE A 132 8.24 61.90 -16.69
C PHE A 132 7.05 62.12 -15.74
N THR A 133 6.48 61.06 -15.23
CA THR A 133 5.35 61.12 -14.31
C THR A 133 5.85 60.86 -12.92
N LEU A 134 5.79 61.86 -12.05
CA LEU A 134 6.12 61.75 -10.63
C LEU A 134 4.82 61.48 -9.87
N ILE A 135 4.81 60.38 -9.13
CA ILE A 135 3.77 60.05 -8.16
C ILE A 135 4.34 60.26 -6.77
N SER A 136 3.93 61.33 -6.11
CA SER A 136 4.42 61.70 -4.78
C SER A 136 3.46 61.30 -3.65
N GLU A 137 2.31 60.83 -3.97
CA GLU A 137 1.33 60.33 -3.01
C GLU A 137 0.53 59.22 -3.67
N GLY A 138 0.46 58.20 -3.07
CA GLY A 138 -0.36 57.07 -3.38
C GLY A 138 -0.20 56.09 -2.29
N GLU A 139 -1.02 55.13 -2.26
CA GLU A 139 -0.81 53.95 -1.46
C GLU A 139 0.55 53.36 -1.84
N ALA A 140 1.53 53.38 -0.92
CA ALA A 140 2.77 52.63 -1.09
C ALA A 140 2.41 51.13 -0.95
N ASN A 141 2.38 50.43 -2.05
CA ASN A 141 2.03 49.03 -2.07
C ASN A 141 3.30 48.16 -2.01
N ALA A 142 3.25 47.12 -1.25
CA ALA A 142 4.27 46.07 -1.26
C ALA A 142 3.62 44.71 -1.48
N THR A 143 4.23 43.86 -2.28
CA THR A 143 3.80 42.46 -2.47
C THR A 143 4.78 41.54 -1.77
N LEU A 144 4.28 40.60 -0.98
CA LEU A 144 5.11 39.61 -0.32
C LEU A 144 5.64 38.58 -1.32
N VAL A 145 6.79 37.99 -1.02
CA VAL A 145 7.28 36.83 -1.74
C VAL A 145 6.34 35.64 -1.54
N ASN A 146 6.46 34.59 -2.36
CA ASN A 146 5.60 33.41 -2.30
C ASN A 146 5.73 32.64 -0.98
N GLY A 147 4.80 31.70 -0.73
CA GLY A 147 4.73 30.92 0.51
C GLY A 147 6.01 30.15 0.86
N PRO A 148 6.67 29.43 -0.05
CA PRO A 148 7.95 28.79 0.22
C PRO A 148 9.05 29.72 0.68
N GLU A 149 9.17 30.91 0.08
CA GLU A 149 10.15 31.93 0.51
C GLU A 149 9.77 32.55 1.87
N LEU A 150 8.48 32.74 2.14
CA LEU A 150 7.99 33.15 3.46
C LEU A 150 8.30 32.09 4.52
N ASN A 151 8.16 30.80 4.22
CA ASN A 151 8.54 29.70 5.10
C ASN A 151 10.03 29.75 5.47
N LYS A 152 10.92 29.97 4.48
CA LYS A 152 12.36 30.14 4.71
C LYS A 152 12.64 31.34 5.60
N ALA A 153 11.96 32.47 5.37
CA ALA A 153 12.10 33.68 6.16
C ALA A 153 11.67 33.47 7.62
N LEU A 154 10.56 32.74 7.85
CA LEU A 154 10.10 32.37 9.19
C LEU A 154 11.12 31.47 9.90
N LYS A 155 11.63 30.44 9.23
CA LYS A 155 12.68 29.56 9.76
C LYS A 155 13.96 30.33 10.12
N LYS A 156 14.39 31.27 9.26
CA LYS A 156 15.53 32.14 9.54
C LYS A 156 15.27 33.07 10.72
N ALA A 157 14.06 33.64 10.83
CA ALA A 157 13.67 34.47 11.97
C ALA A 157 13.68 33.69 13.31
N LEU A 158 13.43 32.37 13.27
CA LEU A 158 13.62 31.46 14.41
C LEU A 158 15.09 31.15 14.72
N GLY A 159 16.04 31.59 13.88
CA GLY A 159 17.46 31.35 14.06
C GLY A 159 17.94 30.01 13.55
N ILE A 160 17.18 29.34 12.66
CA ILE A 160 17.61 28.15 11.97
C ILE A 160 18.75 28.53 11.02
N THR A 161 19.83 27.74 11.02
CA THR A 161 21.01 27.93 10.17
C THR A 161 21.32 26.72 9.29
N ASP A 162 20.73 25.56 9.59
CA ASP A 162 20.92 24.34 8.80
C ASP A 162 20.14 24.42 7.47
N GLN A 163 20.87 24.40 6.36
CA GLN A 163 20.36 24.54 4.99
C GLN A 163 19.25 23.53 4.67
N SER A 164 19.33 22.31 5.20
CA SER A 164 18.33 21.26 4.94
C SER A 164 16.90 21.63 5.36
N TYR A 165 16.73 22.56 6.32
CA TYR A 165 15.40 23.07 6.69
C TYR A 165 14.87 24.13 5.72
N PHE A 166 15.75 24.73 4.93
CA PHE A 166 15.35 25.69 3.88
C PHE A 166 15.07 24.99 2.56
N ASP A 167 15.74 23.86 2.31
CA ASP A 167 15.56 23.06 1.10
C ASP A 167 14.27 22.23 1.12
N ASP A 168 13.81 21.82 2.32
CA ASP A 168 12.56 21.09 2.54
C ASP A 168 11.61 21.87 3.46
N PRO A 169 10.54 22.48 2.94
CA PRO A 169 9.56 23.21 3.75
C PRO A 169 8.83 22.29 4.75
N LEU A 170 8.73 20.99 4.48
CA LEU A 170 8.07 20.01 5.33
C LEU A 170 8.97 19.41 6.40
N LYS A 171 10.27 19.72 6.41
CA LYS A 171 11.17 19.28 7.45
C LYS A 171 10.79 19.97 8.77
N GLN A 172 10.32 19.17 9.73
CA GLN A 172 9.90 19.64 11.04
C GLN A 172 11.09 20.18 11.85
N ILE A 173 10.93 21.38 12.38
CA ILE A 173 11.85 21.93 13.35
C ILE A 173 11.58 21.20 14.67
N SER A 174 12.48 20.28 15.06
CA SER A 174 12.37 19.62 16.35
C SER A 174 12.59 20.63 17.48
N ALA A 175 11.74 20.58 18.48
CA ALA A 175 11.85 21.39 19.70
C ALA A 175 13.03 20.98 20.61
N ALA A 176 14.17 20.61 20.04
CA ALA A 176 15.37 20.28 20.79
C ALA A 176 16.03 21.57 21.26
N GLY A 177 15.57 22.09 22.41
CA GLY A 177 16.21 23.14 23.17
C GLY A 177 15.50 24.50 23.12
N THR A 178 14.87 24.88 24.21
CA THR A 178 14.52 26.25 24.69
C THR A 178 13.89 27.26 23.72
N PHE A 179 13.30 26.82 22.59
CA PHE A 179 12.58 27.65 21.63
C PHE A 179 11.08 27.43 21.77
N TYR A 180 10.33 28.46 22.16
CA TYR A 180 8.86 28.45 22.24
C TYR A 180 8.33 29.61 21.39
N PRO A 181 8.32 29.50 20.03
CA PRO A 181 7.80 30.59 19.25
C PRO A 181 6.31 30.70 19.47
N ASP A 182 5.92 31.83 20.00
CA ASP A 182 4.54 32.28 19.92
C ASP A 182 4.34 32.85 18.51
N PHE A 183 3.59 32.17 17.65
CA PHE A 183 3.33 32.63 16.28
C PHE A 183 2.39 33.84 16.24
N ASN A 184 2.52 34.73 17.20
CA ASN A 184 1.94 36.06 17.14
C ASN A 184 2.78 36.92 16.21
N ILE A 185 2.22 37.30 15.08
CA ILE A 185 2.85 38.20 14.13
C ILE A 185 2.43 39.61 14.50
N GLU A 186 3.37 40.40 15.07
CA GLU A 186 3.17 41.84 15.27
C GLU A 186 3.40 42.59 13.94
N ILE A 187 2.49 43.48 13.58
CA ILE A 187 2.56 44.25 12.36
C ILE A 187 2.70 45.72 12.67
N GLY A 188 3.59 46.42 11.98
CA GLY A 188 3.78 47.81 12.20
C GLY A 188 4.45 48.55 11.03
N LYS A 189 4.34 49.87 11.01
CA LYS A 189 5.06 50.75 10.05
C LYS A 189 6.56 50.79 10.33
N ASN A 190 6.95 50.61 11.59
CA ASN A 190 8.33 50.63 12.04
C ASN A 190 8.69 49.26 12.62
N LYS A 191 9.99 49.02 12.76
CA LYS A 191 10.52 47.84 13.45
C LYS A 191 9.86 47.63 14.80
N CYS A 192 9.20 46.54 15.02
CA CYS A 192 8.35 46.27 16.19
C CYS A 192 9.13 46.07 17.47
N HIS A 193 10.41 45.68 17.40
CA HIS A 193 11.22 45.40 18.59
C HIS A 193 12.72 45.75 18.40
N GLU A 194 13.33 46.40 19.36
CA GLU A 194 14.75 46.82 19.32
C GLU A 194 15.73 45.63 19.25
N ASN A 195 15.33 44.48 19.81
CA ASN A 195 16.19 43.28 19.93
C ASN A 195 16.20 42.40 18.64
N ILE A 196 15.58 42.84 17.53
CA ILE A 196 15.69 42.13 16.28
C ILE A 196 17.07 42.40 15.65
N THR A 197 17.86 41.34 15.50
CA THR A 197 19.20 41.42 14.91
C THR A 197 19.14 41.28 13.37
N PRO A 198 20.13 41.83 12.64
CA PRO A 198 20.21 41.62 11.18
C PRO A 198 20.23 40.13 10.76
N ALA A 199 20.85 39.26 11.57
CA ALA A 199 20.92 37.84 11.30
C ALA A 199 19.54 37.13 11.31
N ARG A 200 18.53 37.72 11.98
CA ARG A 200 17.15 37.24 12.10
C ARG A 200 16.17 38.07 11.29
N THR A 201 16.65 38.97 10.48
CA THR A 201 15.85 39.84 9.62
C THR A 201 15.92 39.35 8.16
N THR A 202 14.79 39.31 7.48
CA THR A 202 14.72 38.96 6.06
C THR A 202 13.79 39.91 5.33
N LEU A 203 14.23 40.38 4.17
CA LEU A 203 13.37 41.09 3.22
C LEU A 203 12.39 40.07 2.63
N ILE A 204 11.10 40.33 2.77
CA ILE A 204 10.01 39.44 2.32
C ILE A 204 9.08 40.08 1.29
N SER A 205 9.46 41.23 0.72
CA SER A 205 8.77 41.83 -0.40
C SER A 205 9.44 41.46 -1.73
N THR A 206 8.63 41.42 -2.80
CA THR A 206 9.11 41.21 -4.16
C THR A 206 9.91 42.45 -4.65
N PRO A 207 10.83 42.28 -5.64
CA PRO A 207 11.65 43.40 -6.14
C PRO A 207 10.88 44.56 -6.78
N ASP A 208 9.66 44.29 -7.24
CA ASP A 208 8.77 45.29 -7.84
C ASP A 208 7.88 46.05 -6.85
N SER A 209 8.02 45.74 -5.57
CA SER A 209 7.32 46.44 -4.47
C SER A 209 7.79 47.88 -4.37
N ASP A 210 6.87 48.81 -4.07
CA ASP A 210 7.17 50.21 -3.92
C ASP A 210 8.06 50.53 -2.73
N VAL A 211 7.87 49.71 -1.67
CA VAL A 211 8.59 49.82 -0.39
C VAL A 211 8.91 48.43 0.14
N PRO A 212 10.00 48.30 0.92
CA PRO A 212 10.39 47.01 1.47
C PRO A 212 9.44 46.55 2.59
N VAL A 213 9.27 45.23 2.70
CA VAL A 213 8.65 44.55 3.83
C VAL A 213 9.71 43.65 4.49
N TYR A 214 9.87 43.77 5.77
CA TYR A 214 10.82 42.99 6.56
C TYR A 214 10.09 42.07 7.52
N LEU A 215 10.58 40.85 7.67
CA LEU A 215 10.21 39.90 8.71
C LEU A 215 11.42 39.71 9.62
N GLY A 216 11.21 39.80 10.93
CA GLY A 216 12.20 39.46 11.91
C GLY A 216 11.63 38.69 13.07
N GLY A 217 12.49 37.91 13.75
CA GLY A 217 12.19 37.24 15.01
C GLY A 217 12.99 37.83 16.15
N TYR A 218 12.40 38.02 17.32
CA TYR A 218 13.14 38.46 18.52
C TYR A 218 12.92 37.49 19.68
N ARG A 219 13.94 37.37 20.48
CA ARG A 219 13.98 36.53 21.68
C ARG A 219 13.50 37.31 22.87
N SER A 220 12.35 36.92 23.40
CA SER A 220 11.87 37.35 24.73
C SER A 220 11.62 36.10 25.56
N SER A 221 10.97 36.19 26.70
CA SER A 221 10.41 35.02 27.40
C SER A 221 9.45 34.20 26.50
N TRP A 222 8.98 34.82 25.41
CA TRP A 222 8.13 34.24 24.36
C TRP A 222 8.67 34.74 23.02
N ASP A 223 9.25 33.89 22.18
CA ASP A 223 9.76 34.25 20.85
C ASP A 223 8.59 34.73 19.96
N LYS A 224 8.74 35.91 19.34
CA LYS A 224 7.70 36.52 18.49
C LYS A 224 8.24 36.89 17.14
N PHE A 225 7.31 36.94 16.17
CA PHE A 225 7.58 37.47 14.86
C PHE A 225 7.11 38.93 14.75
N CYS A 226 7.79 39.66 13.89
CA CYS A 226 7.44 41.03 13.57
C CYS A 226 7.57 41.25 12.07
N ILE A 227 6.52 41.76 11.49
CA ILE A 227 6.51 42.26 10.11
C ILE A 227 6.41 43.77 10.18
N TRP A 228 7.31 44.47 9.49
CA TRP A 228 7.24 45.93 9.40
C TRP A 228 7.52 46.44 8.00
N SER A 229 6.81 47.50 7.62
CA SER A 229 6.93 48.14 6.34
C SER A 229 6.39 49.58 6.43
N PRO A 230 6.97 50.53 5.74
CA PRO A 230 6.36 51.83 5.53
C PRO A 230 5.17 51.79 4.55
N ALA A 231 4.82 50.65 4.03
CA ALA A 231 3.69 50.46 3.10
C ALA A 231 2.38 50.95 3.74
N THR A 232 1.51 51.50 2.90
CA THR A 232 0.10 51.68 3.28
C THR A 232 -0.71 50.43 3.05
N LYS A 233 -0.24 49.55 2.14
CA LYS A 233 -0.88 48.28 1.79
C LYS A 233 0.19 47.23 1.49
N VAL A 234 0.10 46.07 2.16
CA VAL A 234 0.93 44.90 1.94
C VAL A 234 0.08 43.78 1.38
N VAL A 235 0.33 43.42 0.13
CA VAL A 235 -0.44 42.42 -0.60
C VAL A 235 0.18 41.05 -0.43
N PHE A 236 -0.61 40.08 0.00
CA PHE A 236 -0.18 38.67 -0.05
C PHE A 236 -0.13 38.18 -1.49
N PRO A 237 0.85 37.35 -1.86
CA PRO A 237 0.97 36.79 -3.21
C PRO A 237 -0.20 35.86 -3.54
N GLU A 238 -0.35 35.49 -4.79
CA GLU A 238 -1.33 34.49 -5.22
C GLU A 238 -1.02 33.11 -4.60
N ASP A 239 0.25 32.80 -4.34
CA ASP A 239 0.73 31.54 -3.76
C ASP A 239 1.32 31.75 -2.37
N ILE A 240 0.61 31.27 -1.35
CA ILE A 240 1.07 31.19 0.05
C ILE A 240 1.31 29.74 0.50
N SER A 241 1.45 28.82 -0.44
CA SER A 241 1.69 27.41 -0.11
C SER A 241 2.89 27.23 0.82
N TYR A 242 2.84 26.22 1.69
CA TYR A 242 3.89 25.90 2.67
C TYR A 242 4.26 27.01 3.67
N MET A 243 3.64 28.19 3.68
CA MET A 243 4.10 29.32 4.50
C MET A 243 4.38 28.97 5.97
N PHE A 244 3.53 28.15 6.60
CA PHE A 244 3.70 27.69 7.98
C PHE A 244 4.05 26.20 8.09
N ALA A 245 4.33 25.54 7.00
CA ALA A 245 4.58 24.09 6.98
C ALA A 245 5.83 23.71 7.79
N GLY A 246 5.75 22.58 8.50
CA GLY A 246 6.86 22.05 9.29
C GLY A 246 7.24 22.87 10.53
N LEU A 247 6.50 23.94 10.86
CA LEU A 247 6.77 24.74 12.05
C LEU A 247 6.20 24.05 13.31
N THR A 248 6.93 24.14 14.43
CA THR A 248 6.50 23.60 15.72
C THR A 248 6.65 24.65 16.81
N GLY A 249 5.76 24.65 17.81
CA GLY A 249 6.02 25.40 19.02
C GLY A 249 5.03 26.46 19.45
N THR A 250 3.77 26.46 18.94
CA THR A 250 2.73 27.34 19.50
C THR A 250 2.09 26.72 20.74
N THR A 251 1.68 27.52 21.71
CA THR A 251 0.84 27.08 22.82
C THR A 251 -0.59 26.82 22.33
N GLU A 252 -1.33 25.96 23.03
CA GLU A 252 -2.73 25.62 22.68
C GLU A 252 -3.65 26.87 22.65
N GLU A 253 -3.31 27.91 23.41
CA GLU A 253 -4.12 29.13 23.57
C GLU A 253 -3.80 30.22 22.55
N MET A 254 -2.60 30.22 21.97
CA MET A 254 -2.08 31.36 21.21
C MET A 254 -1.82 31.11 19.72
N GLY A 255 -2.42 30.19 19.06
CA GLY A 255 -2.30 29.85 17.63
C GLY A 255 -1.71 30.93 16.68
N PHE A 256 -1.70 30.64 15.38
CA PHE A 256 -1.24 31.60 14.36
C PHE A 256 -2.17 32.83 14.31
N THR A 257 -1.81 33.93 14.95
CA THR A 257 -2.61 35.16 15.05
C THR A 257 -1.82 36.38 14.64
N PHE A 258 -2.50 37.39 14.11
CA PHE A 258 -2.01 38.74 13.99
C PHE A 258 -2.45 39.51 15.26
N ARG A 259 -1.51 39.98 16.04
CA ARG A 259 -1.78 40.47 17.40
C ARG A 259 -2.32 41.91 17.48
N ASP A 260 -2.09 42.73 16.50
CA ASP A 260 -2.53 44.13 16.52
C ASP A 260 -3.58 44.40 15.44
N ASP A 261 -4.84 44.43 15.86
CA ASP A 261 -5.98 44.68 14.94
C ASP A 261 -5.92 46.09 14.30
N ARG A 262 -5.07 47.00 14.79
CA ARG A 262 -4.98 48.34 14.24
C ARG A 262 -4.29 48.41 12.89
N ASP A 263 -3.27 47.57 12.68
CA ASP A 263 -2.52 47.53 11.43
C ASP A 263 -2.90 46.40 10.50
N ILE A 264 -3.84 45.53 10.88
CA ILE A 264 -4.31 44.42 10.06
C ILE A 264 -4.94 44.88 8.73
N ASN A 265 -5.50 46.09 8.73
CA ASN A 265 -6.12 46.65 7.53
C ASN A 265 -5.09 47.03 6.44
N MET A 266 -3.79 47.06 6.77
CA MET A 266 -2.73 47.22 5.79
C MET A 266 -2.49 45.93 4.99
N LEU A 267 -2.93 44.77 5.51
CA LEU A 267 -2.75 43.49 4.85
C LEU A 267 -3.89 43.19 3.89
N ASP A 268 -3.55 42.92 2.65
CA ASP A 268 -4.48 42.54 1.59
C ASP A 268 -4.29 41.08 1.22
N PHE A 269 -5.28 40.25 1.57
CA PHE A 269 -5.34 38.82 1.28
C PHE A 269 -6.06 38.49 -0.03
N SER A 270 -6.66 39.49 -0.70
CA SER A 270 -7.60 39.27 -1.83
C SER A 270 -6.99 38.59 -3.06
N LYS A 271 -5.66 38.55 -3.16
CA LYS A 271 -4.94 37.94 -4.30
C LYS A 271 -4.65 36.44 -4.10
N ILE A 272 -4.83 35.91 -2.88
CA ILE A 272 -4.48 34.52 -2.57
C ILE A 272 -5.39 33.58 -3.36
N LYS A 273 -4.76 32.66 -4.11
CA LYS A 273 -5.41 31.55 -4.82
C LYS A 273 -4.93 30.19 -4.36
N ASN A 274 -3.66 30.10 -3.99
CA ASN A 274 -3.04 28.85 -3.57
C ASN A 274 -2.61 28.91 -2.10
N ALA A 275 -3.27 28.12 -1.24
CA ALA A 275 -2.94 27.91 0.18
C ALA A 275 -2.65 26.43 0.45
N SER A 276 -2.22 25.66 -0.55
CA SER A 276 -1.87 24.25 -0.38
C SER A 276 -0.72 24.08 0.63
N HIS A 277 -0.77 23.00 1.40
CA HIS A 277 0.27 22.68 2.39
C HIS A 277 0.53 23.75 3.47
N LEU A 278 -0.35 24.76 3.59
CA LEU A 278 -0.10 25.96 4.41
C LEU A 278 0.30 25.61 5.86
N PHE A 279 -0.37 24.64 6.48
CA PHE A 279 -0.09 24.17 7.85
C PHE A 279 0.32 22.68 7.87
N GLN A 280 0.76 22.13 6.77
CA GLN A 280 1.15 20.72 6.71
C GLN A 280 2.30 20.45 7.68
N LYS A 281 2.19 19.37 8.48
CA LYS A 281 3.15 19.01 9.53
C LYS A 281 3.43 20.09 10.56
N THR A 282 2.56 21.08 10.69
CA THR A 282 2.63 22.09 11.73
C THR A 282 2.09 21.52 13.03
N LEU A 283 2.85 21.65 14.12
CA LEU A 283 2.50 21.11 15.43
C LEU A 283 2.57 22.20 16.52
N GLY A 284 1.77 22.07 17.56
CA GLY A 284 1.89 22.84 18.79
C GLY A 284 3.10 22.42 19.62
N TYR A 285 3.27 23.07 20.78
CA TYR A 285 4.33 22.78 21.73
C TYR A 285 4.38 21.29 22.14
N TYR A 286 5.56 20.68 22.16
CA TYR A 286 5.77 19.24 22.38
C TYR A 286 5.02 18.32 21.41
N GLY A 287 4.75 18.77 20.19
CA GLY A 287 4.02 17.97 19.20
C GLY A 287 2.51 17.94 19.45
N ASN A 288 1.97 18.87 20.24
CA ASN A 288 0.57 18.96 20.62
C ASN A 288 -0.27 19.80 19.66
N LYS A 289 -1.44 20.21 20.13
CA LYS A 289 -2.47 20.99 19.45
C LYS A 289 -2.05 22.44 19.22
N PHE A 290 -2.57 23.04 18.14
CA PHE A 290 -2.54 24.49 17.92
C PHE A 290 -3.87 24.97 17.31
N LYS A 291 -4.08 26.31 17.32
CA LYS A 291 -5.20 26.97 16.66
C LYS A 291 -4.71 27.78 15.47
N ALA A 292 -5.48 27.83 14.40
CA ALA A 292 -5.17 28.61 13.20
C ALA A 292 -6.19 29.71 12.90
N ASP A 293 -7.20 29.84 13.76
CA ASP A 293 -8.35 30.74 13.54
C ASP A 293 -7.93 32.21 13.33
N GLY A 294 -6.85 32.62 14.01
CA GLY A 294 -6.30 33.97 13.89
C GLY A 294 -5.82 34.33 12.49
N PHE A 295 -5.41 33.35 11.68
CA PHE A 295 -4.97 33.54 10.30
C PHE A 295 -6.05 33.13 9.29
N THR A 296 -6.67 31.97 9.47
CA THR A 296 -7.61 31.40 8.48
C THR A 296 -8.85 32.25 8.26
N LYS A 297 -9.30 33.00 9.28
CA LYS A 297 -10.42 33.96 9.12
C LYS A 297 -10.18 35.00 8.04
N TYR A 298 -8.93 35.28 7.66
CA TYR A 298 -8.62 36.23 6.60
C TYR A 298 -8.62 35.60 5.21
N LEU A 299 -8.52 34.27 5.11
CA LEU A 299 -8.64 33.55 3.83
C LEU A 299 -10.04 33.67 3.24
N SER A 300 -11.06 33.94 4.06
CA SER A 300 -12.42 34.23 3.57
C SER A 300 -12.52 35.50 2.73
N ARG A 301 -11.51 36.41 2.82
CA ARG A 301 -11.40 37.61 1.97
C ARG A 301 -10.82 37.33 0.58
N ALA A 302 -10.33 36.10 0.34
CA ALA A 302 -9.72 35.68 -0.93
C ALA A 302 -10.62 34.68 -1.66
N GLU A 303 -10.31 34.46 -2.94
CA GLU A 303 -10.88 33.36 -3.72
C GLU A 303 -9.87 32.21 -3.83
N VAL A 304 -9.70 31.47 -2.72
CA VAL A 304 -8.71 30.39 -2.64
C VAL A 304 -9.19 29.22 -3.49
N GLU A 305 -8.41 28.84 -4.50
CA GLU A 305 -8.73 27.76 -5.45
C GLU A 305 -8.06 26.43 -5.08
N ASN A 306 -6.92 26.46 -4.36
CA ASN A 306 -6.16 25.27 -3.99
C ASN A 306 -5.87 25.27 -2.48
N ILE A 307 -6.35 24.24 -1.77
CA ILE A 307 -6.11 23.99 -0.34
C ILE A 307 -5.62 22.56 -0.10
N GLU A 308 -5.03 21.91 -1.10
CA GLU A 308 -4.47 20.57 -0.96
C GLU A 308 -3.57 20.47 0.28
N SER A 309 -3.74 19.41 1.08
CA SER A 309 -2.90 19.14 2.25
C SER A 309 -2.83 20.29 3.28
N LEU A 310 -3.82 21.18 3.32
CA LEU A 310 -3.81 22.40 4.16
C LEU A 310 -3.45 22.11 5.61
N TYR A 311 -4.01 21.05 6.21
CA TYR A 311 -3.80 20.62 7.60
C TYR A 311 -3.27 19.18 7.68
N GLU A 312 -2.71 18.63 6.62
CA GLU A 312 -2.20 17.25 6.62
C GLU A 312 -1.11 17.06 7.67
N ASP A 313 -1.19 15.98 8.45
CA ASP A 313 -0.25 15.64 9.53
C ASP A 313 -0.10 16.73 10.61
N SER A 314 -1.02 17.70 10.67
CA SER A 314 -0.92 18.85 11.57
C SER A 314 -1.55 18.60 12.95
N GLY A 315 -1.16 19.45 13.91
CA GLY A 315 -1.72 19.50 15.26
C GLY A 315 -2.93 20.42 15.40
N ILE A 316 -3.63 20.76 14.31
CA ILE A 316 -4.84 21.61 14.36
C ILE A 316 -5.89 21.03 15.32
N ALA A 317 -6.42 21.85 16.24
CA ALA A 317 -7.35 21.43 17.29
C ALA A 317 -8.81 21.71 16.95
N ALA A 318 -9.08 22.84 16.31
CA ALA A 318 -10.41 23.26 15.89
C ALA A 318 -10.32 24.22 14.71
N ILE A 319 -11.37 24.30 13.90
CA ILE A 319 -11.56 25.23 12.81
C ILE A 319 -12.92 25.87 12.98
N VAL A 320 -12.94 27.20 13.12
CA VAL A 320 -14.18 27.97 13.39
C VAL A 320 -14.86 28.42 12.10
N ASP A 321 -14.09 28.77 11.08
CA ASP A 321 -14.60 29.24 9.78
C ASP A 321 -14.04 28.41 8.65
N THR A 322 -14.90 27.68 7.95
CA THR A 322 -14.60 26.88 6.76
C THR A 322 -15.11 27.52 5.47
N SER A 323 -15.66 28.72 5.52
CA SER A 323 -16.31 29.38 4.36
C SER A 323 -15.37 29.58 3.17
N PHE A 324 -14.07 29.85 3.44
CA PHE A 324 -13.06 30.02 2.38
C PHE A 324 -12.80 28.73 1.59
N MET A 325 -13.09 27.56 2.19
CA MET A 325 -12.87 26.25 1.55
C MET A 325 -13.89 25.95 0.45
N SER A 326 -15.05 26.63 0.47
CA SER A 326 -16.15 26.34 -0.47
C SER A 326 -15.84 26.67 -1.92
N LYS A 327 -14.82 27.49 -2.19
CA LYS A 327 -14.42 27.90 -3.54
C LYS A 327 -13.23 27.11 -4.08
N ALA A 328 -12.62 26.26 -3.23
CA ALA A 328 -11.45 25.50 -3.62
C ALA A 328 -11.82 24.37 -4.60
N LYS A 329 -11.01 24.22 -5.64
CA LYS A 329 -11.13 23.16 -6.65
C LYS A 329 -10.33 21.90 -6.28
N ASN A 330 -9.19 22.08 -5.60
CA ASN A 330 -8.38 20.99 -5.09
C ASN A 330 -8.37 21.02 -3.57
N ILE A 331 -8.92 19.96 -2.94
CA ILE A 331 -9.06 19.77 -1.49
C ILE A 331 -8.48 18.43 -1.04
N ALA A 332 -7.71 17.78 -1.88
CA ALA A 332 -7.09 16.50 -1.52
C ALA A 332 -6.30 16.62 -0.21
N ASN A 333 -6.40 15.62 0.66
CA ASN A 333 -5.67 15.52 1.92
C ASN A 333 -5.90 16.64 2.96
N VAL A 334 -6.89 17.51 2.80
CA VAL A 334 -7.04 18.73 3.66
C VAL A 334 -6.93 18.44 5.15
N PHE A 335 -7.60 17.40 5.66
CA PHE A 335 -7.60 17.00 7.08
C PHE A 335 -6.91 15.66 7.32
N LYS A 336 -6.11 15.20 6.38
CA LYS A 336 -5.45 13.90 6.49
C LYS A 336 -4.53 13.86 7.70
N ASN A 337 -4.74 12.84 8.55
CA ASN A 337 -4.00 12.66 9.80
C ASN A 337 -4.04 13.87 10.75
N ALA A 338 -5.08 14.71 10.70
CA ALA A 338 -5.30 15.79 11.66
C ALA A 338 -5.70 15.21 13.03
N LYS A 339 -4.72 14.74 13.80
CA LYS A 339 -4.89 13.89 15.00
C LYS A 339 -5.56 14.57 16.20
N TYR A 340 -5.65 15.89 16.19
CA TYR A 340 -6.23 16.66 17.30
C TYR A 340 -7.50 17.39 16.93
N LEU A 341 -7.90 17.34 15.65
CA LEU A 341 -9.12 17.98 15.16
C LEU A 341 -10.33 17.11 15.51
N GLU A 342 -10.99 17.38 16.65
CA GLU A 342 -12.18 16.65 17.12
C GLU A 342 -13.48 17.25 16.61
N SER A 343 -13.49 18.54 16.25
CA SER A 343 -14.65 19.25 15.73
C SER A 343 -14.26 20.27 14.66
N ALA A 344 -15.07 20.38 13.62
CA ALA A 344 -15.06 21.44 12.62
C ALA A 344 -16.50 21.68 12.16
N ASP A 345 -16.87 22.95 12.00
CA ASP A 345 -18.16 23.28 11.38
C ASP A 345 -18.03 23.21 9.86
N LEU A 346 -18.48 22.09 9.30
CA LEU A 346 -18.50 21.82 7.86
C LEU A 346 -19.88 22.13 7.24
N SER A 347 -20.83 22.63 8.00
CA SER A 347 -22.22 22.85 7.55
C SER A 347 -22.35 23.89 6.43
N THR A 348 -21.39 24.82 6.35
CA THR A 348 -21.30 25.82 5.27
C THR A 348 -20.43 25.39 4.10
N TRP A 349 -19.76 24.26 4.21
CA TRP A 349 -18.85 23.78 3.18
C TRP A 349 -19.65 23.10 2.07
N THR A 350 -19.60 23.68 0.89
CA THR A 350 -20.25 23.14 -0.31
C THR A 350 -19.21 22.60 -1.26
N ILE A 351 -19.21 21.29 -1.48
CA ILE A 351 -18.31 20.62 -2.41
C ILE A 351 -19.08 20.41 -3.72
N SER A 352 -19.00 21.36 -4.65
CA SER A 352 -19.65 21.26 -5.96
C SER A 352 -18.66 21.31 -7.13
N ASP A 353 -17.59 22.11 -7.01
CA ASP A 353 -16.69 22.43 -8.12
C ASP A 353 -15.32 21.72 -8.02
N MET A 354 -15.18 20.78 -7.11
CA MET A 354 -13.92 20.11 -6.80
C MET A 354 -13.69 18.90 -7.68
N GLU A 355 -12.51 18.81 -8.28
CA GLU A 355 -12.07 17.69 -9.11
C GLU A 355 -11.50 16.55 -8.26
N ASP A 356 -10.66 16.87 -7.26
CA ASP A 356 -10.01 15.90 -6.38
C ASP A 356 -10.39 16.10 -4.90
N ALA A 357 -11.11 15.13 -4.36
CA ALA A 357 -11.53 15.02 -2.96
C ALA A 357 -10.88 13.80 -2.25
N SER A 358 -9.75 13.33 -2.78
CA SER A 358 -9.08 12.15 -2.20
C SER A 358 -8.51 12.43 -0.81
N SER A 359 -8.62 11.45 0.07
CA SER A 359 -8.04 11.44 1.42
C SER A 359 -8.38 12.64 2.31
N ILE A 360 -9.45 13.40 2.02
CA ILE A 360 -9.78 14.64 2.77
C ILE A 360 -9.79 14.40 4.28
N PHE A 361 -10.42 13.31 4.74
CA PHE A 361 -10.58 12.97 6.15
C PHE A 361 -9.81 11.70 6.53
N GLU A 362 -8.84 11.29 5.72
CA GLU A 362 -8.03 10.09 6.02
C GLU A 362 -7.30 10.27 7.36
N GLY A 363 -7.53 9.32 8.29
CA GLY A 363 -6.90 9.34 9.61
C GLY A 363 -7.28 10.51 10.52
N SER A 364 -8.31 11.31 10.16
CA SER A 364 -8.77 12.44 10.98
C SER A 364 -9.47 11.98 12.26
N MET A 365 -9.44 12.83 13.30
CA MET A 365 -10.07 12.58 14.60
C MET A 365 -11.45 13.24 14.75
N LEU A 366 -11.97 13.87 13.70
CA LEU A 366 -13.33 14.45 13.69
C LEU A 366 -14.36 13.41 14.12
N LYS A 367 -15.21 13.76 15.09
CA LYS A 367 -16.27 12.86 15.62
C LYS A 367 -17.50 12.80 14.73
N ASN A 368 -17.84 13.93 14.13
CA ASN A 368 -18.97 14.05 13.22
C ASN A 368 -18.51 14.78 11.96
N ILE A 369 -18.84 14.22 10.79
CA ILE A 369 -18.56 14.82 9.50
C ILE A 369 -19.93 15.04 8.82
N ASP A 370 -20.35 16.29 8.76
CA ASP A 370 -21.59 16.68 8.10
C ASP A 370 -21.29 17.42 6.78
N LEU A 371 -21.50 16.70 5.69
CA LEU A 371 -21.37 17.21 4.32
C LEU A 371 -22.75 17.20 3.62
N SER A 372 -23.85 17.37 4.41
CA SER A 372 -25.22 17.35 3.89
C SER A 372 -25.53 18.47 2.87
N ASN A 373 -24.68 19.47 2.77
CA ASN A 373 -24.80 20.54 1.76
C ASN A 373 -23.88 20.35 0.53
N SER A 374 -23.08 19.27 0.48
CA SER A 374 -22.14 18.99 -0.59
C SER A 374 -22.71 18.01 -1.60
N THR A 375 -22.59 18.30 -2.90
CA THR A 375 -23.14 17.48 -3.98
C THR A 375 -22.11 16.65 -4.74
N PHE A 376 -20.84 17.01 -4.72
CA PHE A 376 -19.74 16.31 -5.43
C PHE A 376 -19.95 16.16 -6.95
N GLU A 377 -20.67 17.08 -7.58
CA GLU A 377 -21.08 16.96 -8.99
C GLU A 377 -19.91 16.92 -9.97
N ASN A 378 -18.81 17.65 -9.68
CA ASN A 378 -17.63 17.74 -10.54
C ASN A 378 -16.46 16.88 -10.04
N THR A 379 -16.62 16.19 -8.91
CA THR A 379 -15.55 15.39 -8.31
C THR A 379 -15.29 14.12 -9.12
N GLU A 380 -14.04 13.91 -9.52
CA GLU A 380 -13.60 12.73 -10.25
C GLU A 380 -12.95 11.68 -9.33
N ASN A 381 -12.39 12.08 -8.19
CA ASN A 381 -11.63 11.23 -7.30
C ASN A 381 -12.04 11.40 -5.83
N THR A 382 -12.54 10.32 -5.21
CA THR A 382 -12.87 10.23 -3.78
C THR A 382 -12.09 9.13 -3.05
N ARG A 383 -10.98 8.68 -3.65
CA ARG A 383 -10.13 7.62 -3.09
C ARG A 383 -9.74 7.94 -1.65
N ASN A 384 -9.91 6.96 -0.75
CA ASN A 384 -9.53 7.04 0.67
C ASN A 384 -10.18 8.21 1.44
N MET A 385 -11.26 8.83 0.96
CA MET A 385 -11.81 10.08 1.50
C MET A 385 -12.02 10.04 3.02
N PHE A 386 -12.52 8.93 3.58
CA PHE A 386 -12.75 8.73 5.02
C PHE A 386 -11.92 7.57 5.59
N LYS A 387 -10.87 7.15 4.91
CA LYS A 387 -10.03 6.03 5.35
C LYS A 387 -9.44 6.29 6.73
N ASN A 388 -9.50 5.29 7.63
CA ASN A 388 -9.02 5.38 9.01
C ASN A 388 -9.65 6.52 9.84
N SER A 389 -10.75 7.14 9.38
CA SER A 389 -11.42 8.24 10.09
C SER A 389 -12.01 7.76 11.43
N ALA A 390 -11.87 8.60 12.47
CA ALA A 390 -12.47 8.36 13.79
C ALA A 390 -13.94 8.84 13.89
N ALA A 391 -14.54 9.30 12.79
CA ALA A 391 -15.91 9.79 12.77
C ALA A 391 -16.89 8.70 13.23
N ILE A 392 -17.83 9.10 14.10
CA ILE A 392 -18.93 8.26 14.55
C ILE A 392 -20.08 8.34 13.54
N THR A 393 -20.31 9.53 12.98
CA THR A 393 -21.31 9.79 11.94
C THR A 393 -20.70 10.45 10.73
N ILE A 394 -21.12 9.99 9.54
CA ILE A 394 -20.76 10.59 8.24
C ILE A 394 -22.07 10.82 7.49
N ASN A 395 -22.39 12.09 7.26
CA ASN A 395 -23.62 12.51 6.59
C ASN A 395 -23.32 13.02 5.17
N LEU A 396 -23.73 12.24 4.18
CA LEU A 396 -23.61 12.51 2.74
C LEU A 396 -25.00 12.51 2.09
N SER A 397 -26.02 12.99 2.81
CA SER A 397 -27.44 12.83 2.42
C SER A 397 -27.84 13.46 1.08
N LYS A 398 -27.07 14.42 0.56
CA LYS A 398 -27.29 15.06 -0.76
C LYS A 398 -26.20 14.71 -1.78
N ALA A 399 -25.23 13.89 -1.40
CA ALA A 399 -24.09 13.60 -2.28
C ALA A 399 -24.52 12.82 -3.53
N THR A 400 -24.07 13.29 -4.69
CA THR A 400 -24.19 12.61 -5.97
C THR A 400 -22.77 12.45 -6.54
N PHE A 401 -22.32 11.23 -6.72
CA PHE A 401 -20.95 10.94 -7.17
C PHE A 401 -20.90 10.58 -8.67
N ASN A 402 -21.72 11.26 -9.48
CA ASN A 402 -21.93 10.91 -10.89
C ASN A 402 -20.67 10.97 -11.76
N ASN A 403 -19.73 11.85 -11.44
CA ASN A 403 -18.50 12.04 -12.18
C ASN A 403 -17.30 11.34 -11.54
N VAL A 404 -17.45 10.78 -10.34
CA VAL A 404 -16.38 10.06 -9.65
C VAL A 404 -15.97 8.83 -10.46
N GLU A 405 -14.71 8.72 -10.81
CA GLU A 405 -14.11 7.58 -11.51
C GLU A 405 -13.49 6.58 -10.52
N ASN A 406 -12.96 7.07 -9.39
CA ASN A 406 -12.28 6.28 -8.38
C ASN A 406 -12.83 6.55 -6.97
N ALA A 407 -13.48 5.53 -6.36
CA ALA A 407 -13.97 5.53 -4.98
C ALA A 407 -13.25 4.48 -4.11
N SER A 408 -12.06 4.00 -4.53
CA SER A 408 -11.34 2.95 -3.81
C SER A 408 -10.97 3.38 -2.38
N GLY A 409 -11.20 2.49 -1.42
CA GLY A 409 -10.90 2.72 -0.02
C GLY A 409 -11.68 3.87 0.64
N MET A 410 -12.76 4.39 0.02
CA MET A 410 -13.47 5.59 0.50
C MET A 410 -13.81 5.57 1.99
N PHE A 411 -14.22 4.42 2.54
CA PHE A 411 -14.52 4.21 3.96
C PHE A 411 -13.64 3.12 4.59
N GLU A 412 -12.46 2.84 4.03
CA GLU A 412 -11.56 1.81 4.55
C GLU A 412 -11.20 2.08 6.01
N ASN A 413 -11.43 1.11 6.90
CA ASN A 413 -11.23 1.22 8.36
C ASN A 413 -11.94 2.41 9.04
N ALA A 414 -12.96 3.01 8.41
CA ALA A 414 -13.75 4.05 9.04
C ALA A 414 -14.49 3.51 10.26
N ARG A 415 -14.52 4.30 11.35
CA ARG A 415 -15.16 3.92 12.62
C ARG A 415 -16.63 4.33 12.68
N ALA A 416 -17.20 4.83 11.59
CA ALA A 416 -18.58 5.31 11.56
C ALA A 416 -19.59 4.19 11.83
N SER A 417 -20.43 4.39 12.85
CA SER A 417 -21.59 3.53 13.11
C SER A 417 -22.75 3.83 12.16
N THR A 418 -22.77 5.04 11.59
CA THR A 418 -23.77 5.48 10.63
C THR A 418 -23.11 6.21 9.49
N ILE A 419 -23.33 5.71 8.25
CA ILE A 419 -22.96 6.35 7.00
C ILE A 419 -24.26 6.59 6.23
N SER A 420 -24.64 7.85 6.09
CA SER A 420 -25.87 8.22 5.38
C SER A 420 -25.59 8.64 3.95
N MET A 421 -25.94 7.78 2.98
CA MET A 421 -25.83 8.01 1.54
C MET A 421 -27.12 7.57 0.84
N PRO A 422 -28.28 8.18 1.12
CA PRO A 422 -29.56 7.59 0.74
C PRO A 422 -29.84 7.54 -0.76
N GLU A 423 -29.16 8.35 -1.59
CA GLU A 423 -29.40 8.44 -3.04
C GLU A 423 -28.09 8.60 -3.86
N ALA A 424 -26.98 8.14 -3.31
CA ALA A 424 -25.69 8.30 -4.00
C ALA A 424 -25.64 7.50 -5.31
N THR A 425 -25.37 8.18 -6.41
CA THR A 425 -25.17 7.57 -7.72
C THR A 425 -23.69 7.65 -8.10
N PHE A 426 -23.14 6.53 -8.55
CA PHE A 426 -21.74 6.40 -8.97
C PHE A 426 -21.69 6.03 -10.46
N ALA A 427 -22.23 6.92 -11.30
CA ALA A 427 -22.49 6.59 -12.71
C ALA A 427 -21.23 6.28 -13.54
N LYS A 428 -20.09 6.91 -13.22
CA LYS A 428 -18.81 6.72 -13.92
C LYS A 428 -17.79 5.92 -13.13
N THR A 429 -18.05 5.62 -11.86
CA THR A 429 -17.04 4.99 -11.00
C THR A 429 -16.75 3.56 -11.45
N THR A 430 -15.48 3.32 -11.76
CA THR A 430 -14.98 2.02 -12.18
C THR A 430 -14.32 1.24 -11.04
N ASP A 431 -13.67 1.94 -10.09
CA ASP A 431 -12.93 1.32 -8.98
C ASP A 431 -13.59 1.58 -7.62
N PHE A 432 -14.14 0.51 -7.03
CA PHE A 432 -14.70 0.46 -5.68
C PHE A 432 -13.88 -0.45 -4.76
N SER A 433 -12.66 -0.77 -5.12
CA SER A 433 -11.82 -1.69 -4.33
C SER A 433 -11.66 -1.18 -2.89
N ASN A 434 -11.78 -2.08 -1.92
CA ASN A 434 -11.65 -1.80 -0.50
C ASN A 434 -12.61 -0.71 0.06
N MET A 435 -13.69 -0.32 -0.63
CA MET A 435 -14.51 0.83 -0.25
C MET A 435 -15.00 0.80 1.20
N PHE A 436 -15.42 -0.36 1.72
CA PHE A 436 -15.85 -0.56 3.11
C PHE A 436 -14.95 -1.54 3.87
N LYS A 437 -13.73 -1.76 3.40
CA LYS A 437 -12.80 -2.68 4.05
C LYS A 437 -12.51 -2.23 5.48
N GLY A 438 -12.62 -3.17 6.43
CA GLY A 438 -12.37 -2.89 7.85
C GLY A 438 -13.33 -1.89 8.49
N ALA A 439 -14.47 -1.58 7.89
CA ALA A 439 -15.51 -0.75 8.50
C ALA A 439 -16.08 -1.47 9.73
N THR A 440 -15.56 -1.12 10.92
CA THR A 440 -15.68 -1.96 12.12
C THR A 440 -16.85 -1.59 13.05
N SER A 441 -17.49 -0.42 12.89
CA SER A 441 -18.49 0.06 13.84
C SER A 441 -19.94 -0.04 13.32
N ALA A 442 -20.14 -0.21 12.01
CA ALA A 442 -21.46 -0.39 11.43
C ALA A 442 -21.98 -1.82 11.66
N SER A 443 -23.15 -1.98 12.31
CA SER A 443 -23.82 -3.28 12.41
C SER A 443 -24.48 -3.73 11.10
N SER A 444 -24.82 -2.77 10.24
CA SER A 444 -25.37 -2.99 8.90
C SER A 444 -24.85 -1.96 7.91
N ILE A 445 -24.67 -2.40 6.65
CA ILE A 445 -24.36 -1.53 5.51
C ILE A 445 -25.51 -1.68 4.52
N ASP A 446 -26.23 -0.58 4.27
CA ASP A 446 -27.34 -0.54 3.33
C ASP A 446 -26.93 0.20 2.05
N LEU A 447 -26.78 -0.54 0.96
CA LEU A 447 -26.46 -0.04 -0.37
C LEU A 447 -27.65 -0.21 -1.34
N SER A 448 -28.87 -0.42 -0.81
CA SER A 448 -30.06 -0.76 -1.62
C SER A 448 -30.45 0.32 -2.63
N LYS A 449 -29.98 1.54 -2.45
CA LYS A 449 -30.28 2.69 -3.34
C LYS A 449 -29.07 3.17 -4.14
N ILE A 450 -27.90 2.54 -3.95
CA ILE A 450 -26.66 2.94 -4.64
C ILE A 450 -26.54 2.21 -5.98
N THR A 451 -26.18 2.93 -7.05
CA THR A 451 -25.97 2.37 -8.38
C THR A 451 -24.47 2.21 -8.67
N PHE A 452 -24.08 1.06 -9.23
CA PHE A 452 -22.72 0.70 -9.57
C PHE A 452 -22.56 0.39 -11.07
N SER A 453 -23.22 1.18 -11.93
CA SER A 453 -23.41 0.85 -13.35
C SER A 453 -22.12 0.73 -14.17
N ALA A 454 -21.06 1.46 -13.80
CA ALA A 454 -19.76 1.44 -14.49
C ALA A 454 -18.71 0.58 -13.78
N ALA A 455 -19.04 -0.04 -12.64
CA ALA A 455 -18.07 -0.76 -11.81
C ALA A 455 -17.32 -1.85 -12.60
N THR A 456 -16.00 -1.87 -12.45
CA THR A 456 -15.12 -2.92 -12.98
C THR A 456 -14.39 -3.65 -11.87
N ASN A 457 -14.04 -2.97 -10.79
CA ASN A 457 -13.25 -3.49 -9.68
C ASN A 457 -14.01 -3.36 -8.35
N LEU A 458 -14.40 -4.50 -7.75
CA LEU A 458 -15.02 -4.63 -6.44
C LEU A 458 -14.11 -5.38 -5.44
N SER A 459 -12.82 -5.54 -5.74
CA SER A 459 -11.90 -6.33 -4.91
C SER A 459 -11.82 -5.79 -3.48
N GLY A 460 -11.94 -6.68 -2.50
CA GLY A 460 -11.87 -6.34 -1.08
C GLY A 460 -12.96 -5.38 -0.57
N MET A 461 -14.03 -5.09 -1.33
CA MET A 461 -15.00 -4.03 -1.02
C MET A 461 -15.57 -4.11 0.41
N PHE A 462 -15.84 -5.30 0.92
CA PHE A 462 -16.35 -5.56 2.28
C PHE A 462 -15.38 -6.41 3.12
N GLN A 463 -14.12 -6.49 2.70
CA GLN A 463 -13.10 -7.24 3.44
C GLN A 463 -12.97 -6.71 4.88
N ASP A 464 -12.81 -7.59 5.85
CA ASP A 464 -12.62 -7.26 7.27
C ASP A 464 -13.77 -6.43 7.91
N THR A 465 -14.93 -6.28 7.25
CA THR A 465 -16.06 -5.52 7.82
C THR A 465 -16.70 -6.23 9.00
N SER A 466 -17.12 -5.46 10.01
CA SER A 466 -17.86 -5.96 11.17
C SER A 466 -19.37 -6.01 10.97
N ALA A 467 -19.90 -5.50 9.85
CA ALA A 467 -21.32 -5.55 9.54
C ALA A 467 -21.83 -6.99 9.50
N GLU A 468 -22.89 -7.29 10.27
CA GLU A 468 -23.57 -8.59 10.25
C GLU A 468 -24.61 -8.67 9.14
N GLN A 469 -25.14 -7.52 8.71
CA GLN A 469 -26.13 -7.41 7.64
C GLN A 469 -25.58 -6.54 6.52
N LEU A 470 -25.74 -7.01 5.30
CA LEU A 470 -25.43 -6.28 4.08
C LEU A 470 -26.70 -6.27 3.22
N VAL A 471 -27.25 -5.08 2.97
CA VAL A 471 -28.42 -4.91 2.10
C VAL A 471 -27.93 -4.42 0.75
N LEU A 472 -27.93 -5.32 -0.23
CA LEU A 472 -27.61 -5.04 -1.63
C LEU A 472 -28.93 -4.98 -2.40
N ASN A 473 -29.23 -3.86 -3.05
CA ASN A 473 -30.31 -3.87 -4.03
C ASN A 473 -29.76 -4.43 -5.35
N ASN A 474 -30.18 -5.60 -5.64
CA ASN A 474 -29.66 -6.43 -6.71
C ASN A 474 -29.78 -5.83 -8.12
N THR A 475 -30.72 -4.91 -8.35
CA THR A 475 -30.85 -4.27 -9.67
C THR A 475 -29.78 -3.25 -9.98
N ASN A 476 -29.05 -2.77 -8.96
CA ASN A 476 -28.06 -1.70 -9.09
C ASN A 476 -26.62 -2.23 -9.29
N LEU A 477 -26.41 -3.54 -9.05
CA LEU A 477 -25.15 -4.24 -9.35
C LEU A 477 -25.15 -4.90 -10.76
N ALA A 478 -26.11 -4.55 -11.61
CA ALA A 478 -26.25 -5.08 -12.95
C ALA A 478 -25.27 -4.39 -13.94
N GLY A 479 -24.00 -4.38 -13.61
CA GLY A 479 -22.94 -3.88 -14.49
C GLY A 479 -22.26 -5.02 -15.22
N ASN A 480 -22.47 -5.14 -16.53
CA ASN A 480 -21.79 -6.14 -17.37
C ASN A 480 -20.25 -5.94 -17.47
N ASN A 481 -19.67 -5.06 -16.66
CA ASN A 481 -18.27 -4.66 -16.75
C ASN A 481 -17.41 -5.14 -15.57
N ILE A 482 -18.02 -5.74 -14.52
CA ILE A 482 -17.26 -6.20 -13.35
C ILE A 482 -16.30 -7.29 -13.76
N THR A 483 -15.00 -7.06 -13.49
CA THR A 483 -13.92 -7.99 -13.86
C THR A 483 -13.19 -8.54 -12.64
N ASP A 484 -13.15 -7.84 -11.50
CA ASP A 484 -12.46 -8.27 -10.28
C ASP A 484 -13.38 -8.21 -9.05
N MET A 485 -13.57 -9.36 -8.40
CA MET A 485 -14.28 -9.51 -7.12
C MET A 485 -13.42 -10.27 -6.09
N SER A 486 -12.10 -10.29 -6.28
CA SER A 486 -11.18 -10.98 -5.35
C SER A 486 -11.31 -10.42 -3.94
N PHE A 487 -11.32 -11.30 -2.93
CA PHE A 487 -11.40 -10.96 -1.51
C PHE A 487 -12.58 -10.08 -1.09
N MET A 488 -13.64 -9.94 -1.91
CA MET A 488 -14.72 -8.96 -1.71
C MET A 488 -15.35 -9.03 -0.31
N PHE A 489 -15.54 -10.24 0.25
CA PHE A 489 -16.12 -10.47 1.58
C PHE A 489 -15.15 -11.13 2.56
N LYS A 490 -13.86 -11.21 2.23
CA LYS A 490 -12.86 -11.88 3.07
C LYS A 490 -12.89 -11.34 4.51
N ASN A 491 -12.88 -12.25 5.51
CA ASN A 491 -12.90 -11.95 6.94
C ASN A 491 -14.13 -11.12 7.40
N SER A 492 -15.16 -10.95 6.58
CA SER A 492 -16.37 -10.20 7.00
C SER A 492 -17.20 -10.97 8.01
N LYS A 493 -18.05 -10.27 8.80
CA LYS A 493 -18.97 -10.89 9.76
C LYS A 493 -20.38 -11.10 9.24
N VAL A 494 -20.58 -10.91 7.95
CA VAL A 494 -21.89 -11.03 7.29
C VAL A 494 -22.42 -12.45 7.43
N LYS A 495 -23.72 -12.57 7.76
CA LYS A 495 -24.41 -13.88 7.94
C LYS A 495 -24.97 -14.44 6.64
N ASN A 496 -25.51 -13.60 5.79
CA ASN A 496 -26.10 -14.00 4.52
C ASN A 496 -25.65 -13.06 3.41
N ILE A 497 -25.30 -13.62 2.26
CA ILE A 497 -24.91 -12.87 1.07
C ILE A 497 -25.80 -13.28 -0.08
N ASP A 498 -26.61 -12.35 -0.58
CA ASP A 498 -27.46 -12.57 -1.76
C ASP A 498 -26.97 -11.70 -2.93
N LEU A 499 -26.40 -12.34 -3.94
CA LEU A 499 -25.96 -11.75 -5.21
C LEU A 499 -26.84 -12.24 -6.38
N GLY A 500 -27.99 -12.85 -6.08
CA GLY A 500 -28.79 -13.61 -7.04
C GLY A 500 -29.22 -12.86 -8.28
N SER A 501 -29.48 -11.56 -8.18
CA SER A 501 -29.84 -10.74 -9.36
C SER A 501 -28.68 -9.97 -9.96
N MET A 502 -27.47 -10.09 -9.40
CA MET A 502 -26.25 -9.53 -9.99
C MET A 502 -25.95 -10.18 -11.33
N GLN A 503 -25.46 -9.38 -12.27
CA GLN A 503 -24.90 -9.84 -13.54
C GLN A 503 -23.46 -9.35 -13.62
N THR A 504 -22.54 -10.22 -14.02
CA THR A 504 -21.13 -9.87 -14.18
C THR A 504 -20.72 -9.90 -15.63
N GLY A 505 -19.77 -9.03 -15.99
CA GLY A 505 -18.98 -9.18 -17.22
C GLY A 505 -18.01 -10.36 -17.12
N PRO A 506 -17.12 -10.53 -18.07
CA PRO A 506 -16.12 -11.60 -18.03
C PRO A 506 -15.12 -11.36 -16.90
N LEU A 507 -15.37 -12.02 -15.78
CA LEU A 507 -14.50 -11.92 -14.58
C LEU A 507 -13.09 -12.44 -14.87
N THR A 508 -12.10 -11.76 -14.30
CA THR A 508 -10.69 -12.15 -14.33
C THR A 508 -10.20 -12.66 -12.98
N SER A 509 -10.83 -12.26 -11.87
CA SER A 509 -10.48 -12.73 -10.53
C SER A 509 -11.67 -12.80 -9.58
N ILE A 510 -11.76 -13.90 -8.83
CA ILE A 510 -12.66 -14.13 -7.68
C ILE A 510 -11.91 -14.83 -6.53
N VAL A 511 -10.58 -14.79 -6.54
CA VAL A 511 -9.73 -15.44 -5.54
C VAL A 511 -10.15 -15.02 -4.14
N GLY A 512 -10.39 -16.01 -3.27
CA GLY A 512 -10.72 -15.79 -1.86
C GLY A 512 -11.93 -14.89 -1.60
N MET A 513 -12.87 -14.76 -2.55
CA MET A 513 -14.00 -13.83 -2.49
C MET A 513 -14.78 -13.92 -1.17
N PHE A 514 -14.98 -15.13 -0.63
CA PHE A 514 -15.70 -15.38 0.62
C PHE A 514 -14.78 -15.94 1.73
N LYS A 515 -13.47 -15.86 1.56
CA LYS A 515 -12.50 -16.46 2.50
C LYS A 515 -12.66 -15.95 3.94
N ASN A 516 -12.64 -16.87 4.92
CA ASN A 516 -12.69 -16.58 6.37
C ASN A 516 -13.95 -15.81 6.82
N THR A 517 -15.06 -15.91 6.11
CA THR A 517 -16.33 -15.28 6.50
C THR A 517 -17.07 -16.20 7.51
N ASN A 518 -16.51 -16.29 8.72
CA ASN A 518 -16.85 -17.31 9.71
C ASN A 518 -18.31 -17.31 10.22
N ASN A 519 -19.06 -16.22 10.03
CA ASN A 519 -20.48 -16.13 10.39
C ASN A 519 -21.42 -16.44 9.23
N LEU A 520 -20.88 -16.63 8.03
CA LEU A 520 -21.66 -16.83 6.81
C LEU A 520 -22.39 -18.17 6.85
N GLU A 521 -23.70 -18.15 6.70
CA GLU A 521 -24.60 -19.30 6.71
C GLU A 521 -25.07 -19.65 5.29
N THR A 522 -25.41 -18.64 4.50
CA THR A 522 -25.94 -18.82 3.14
C THR A 522 -25.31 -17.86 2.14
N ILE A 523 -25.05 -18.38 0.92
CA ILE A 523 -24.64 -17.60 -0.23
C ILE A 523 -25.60 -17.87 -1.37
N THR A 524 -26.08 -16.80 -2.04
CA THR A 524 -26.71 -16.91 -3.35
C THR A 524 -25.81 -16.26 -4.39
N LEU A 525 -25.23 -17.08 -5.27
CA LEU A 525 -24.34 -16.60 -6.34
C LEU A 525 -25.15 -15.90 -7.44
N PRO A 526 -24.52 -15.04 -8.27
CA PRO A 526 -25.15 -14.31 -9.35
C PRO A 526 -25.95 -15.23 -10.31
N SER A 527 -27.09 -14.75 -10.78
CA SER A 527 -27.88 -15.47 -11.81
C SER A 527 -27.16 -15.54 -13.15
N VAL A 528 -26.37 -14.51 -13.47
CA VAL A 528 -25.43 -14.48 -14.61
C VAL A 528 -24.04 -14.24 -14.04
N PHE A 529 -23.29 -15.32 -13.83
CA PHE A 529 -21.97 -15.31 -13.24
C PHE A 529 -20.94 -15.73 -14.29
N ASN A 530 -20.42 -14.76 -15.05
CA ASN A 530 -19.49 -15.05 -16.15
C ASN A 530 -18.07 -15.28 -15.63
N THR A 531 -17.77 -16.52 -15.27
CA THR A 531 -16.46 -16.98 -14.79
C THR A 531 -15.64 -17.69 -15.89
N SER A 532 -16.06 -17.60 -17.15
CA SER A 532 -15.42 -18.30 -18.27
C SER A 532 -13.95 -17.96 -18.50
N ASN A 533 -13.47 -16.80 -18.06
CA ASN A 533 -12.06 -16.39 -18.16
C ASN A 533 -11.24 -16.67 -16.90
N ILE A 534 -11.87 -17.14 -15.82
CA ILE A 534 -11.19 -17.40 -14.57
C ILE A 534 -10.27 -18.61 -14.69
N THR A 535 -9.03 -18.44 -14.30
CA THR A 535 -8.03 -19.52 -14.21
C THR A 535 -7.67 -19.87 -12.79
N ASP A 536 -7.94 -18.98 -11.81
CA ASP A 536 -7.66 -19.17 -10.40
C ASP A 536 -8.92 -18.93 -9.54
N MET A 537 -9.40 -20.00 -8.88
CA MET A 537 -10.50 -19.98 -7.91
C MET A 537 -10.01 -20.38 -6.51
N SER A 538 -8.70 -20.22 -6.25
CA SER A 538 -8.13 -20.62 -4.97
C SER A 538 -8.80 -19.88 -3.81
N SER A 539 -9.01 -20.59 -2.72
CA SER A 539 -9.58 -20.07 -1.47
C SER A 539 -11.00 -19.46 -1.61
N LEU A 540 -11.74 -19.67 -2.70
CA LEU A 540 -13.00 -18.97 -3.01
C LEU A 540 -13.98 -19.00 -1.83
N PHE A 541 -14.15 -20.17 -1.17
CA PHE A 541 -15.01 -20.35 -0.01
C PHE A 541 -14.22 -20.74 1.26
N GLU A 542 -12.90 -20.66 1.27
CA GLU A 542 -12.03 -21.16 2.36
C GLU A 542 -12.45 -20.62 3.73
N ASN A 543 -12.57 -21.52 4.70
CA ASN A 543 -12.77 -21.28 6.13
C ASN A 543 -14.07 -20.52 6.48
N ASN A 544 -15.20 -20.94 5.89
CA ASN A 544 -16.54 -20.47 6.25
C ASN A 544 -17.20 -21.50 7.16
N ILE A 545 -16.78 -21.52 8.43
CA ILE A 545 -17.11 -22.60 9.39
C ILE A 545 -18.61 -22.79 9.67
N LYS A 546 -19.48 -21.84 9.31
CA LYS A 546 -20.93 -21.93 9.46
C LYS A 546 -21.69 -22.08 8.14
N LEU A 547 -21.00 -21.97 7.02
CA LEU A 547 -21.62 -22.05 5.69
C LEU A 547 -22.26 -23.42 5.48
N ASN A 548 -23.53 -23.43 5.20
CA ASN A 548 -24.31 -24.66 4.97
C ASN A 548 -25.01 -24.71 3.61
N THR A 549 -25.18 -23.56 2.92
CA THR A 549 -25.92 -23.47 1.66
C THR A 549 -25.25 -22.53 0.68
N ILE A 550 -25.01 -23.01 -0.55
CA ILE A 550 -24.61 -22.22 -1.70
C ILE A 550 -25.66 -22.40 -2.79
N ASN A 551 -26.49 -21.38 -3.00
CA ASN A 551 -27.47 -21.36 -4.08
C ASN A 551 -26.80 -20.96 -5.40
N ASN A 552 -27.32 -21.45 -6.52
CA ASN A 552 -26.85 -21.16 -7.87
C ASN A 552 -25.39 -21.58 -8.16
N LEU A 553 -24.86 -22.57 -7.43
CA LEU A 553 -23.48 -23.06 -7.64
C LEU A 553 -23.25 -23.53 -9.10
N ALA A 554 -24.27 -24.03 -9.76
CA ALA A 554 -24.22 -24.46 -11.16
C ALA A 554 -23.89 -23.31 -12.14
N ASN A 555 -24.05 -22.04 -11.73
CA ASN A 555 -23.69 -20.88 -12.56
C ASN A 555 -22.20 -20.59 -12.54
N LEU A 556 -21.44 -21.27 -11.66
CA LEU A 556 -19.98 -21.13 -11.59
C LEU A 556 -19.35 -21.97 -12.73
N ASP A 557 -18.93 -21.31 -13.80
CA ASP A 557 -18.19 -21.95 -14.89
C ASP A 557 -16.72 -22.15 -14.49
N THR A 558 -16.33 -23.40 -14.30
CA THR A 558 -14.99 -23.81 -13.90
C THR A 558 -14.18 -24.40 -15.06
N THR A 559 -14.65 -24.27 -16.28
CA THR A 559 -14.08 -24.94 -17.48
C THR A 559 -12.61 -24.58 -17.73
N ASN A 560 -12.23 -23.33 -17.49
CA ASN A 560 -10.86 -22.82 -17.71
C ASN A 560 -10.00 -22.76 -16.46
N VAL A 561 -10.54 -23.13 -15.31
CA VAL A 561 -9.83 -23.05 -14.04
C VAL A 561 -8.67 -24.03 -13.99
N ARG A 562 -7.48 -23.54 -13.62
CA ARG A 562 -6.24 -24.29 -13.39
C ARG A 562 -5.95 -24.50 -11.91
N ASN A 563 -6.26 -23.49 -11.08
CA ASN A 563 -6.03 -23.52 -9.65
C ASN A 563 -7.34 -23.52 -8.86
N MET A 564 -7.61 -24.61 -8.13
CA MET A 564 -8.72 -24.78 -7.19
C MET A 564 -8.23 -25.03 -5.75
N SER A 565 -6.96 -24.69 -5.48
CA SER A 565 -6.39 -24.93 -4.15
C SER A 565 -7.20 -24.25 -3.06
N ARG A 566 -7.44 -24.95 -1.94
CA ARG A 566 -8.20 -24.46 -0.77
C ARG A 566 -9.65 -23.99 -1.07
N MET A 567 -10.22 -24.30 -2.23
CA MET A 567 -11.50 -23.70 -2.65
C MET A 567 -12.63 -23.88 -1.64
N PHE A 568 -12.71 -25.02 -0.94
CA PHE A 568 -13.69 -25.33 0.12
C PHE A 568 -13.01 -25.69 1.46
N ALA A 569 -11.73 -25.37 1.62
CA ALA A 569 -11.00 -25.78 2.82
C ALA A 569 -11.66 -25.24 4.09
N SER A 570 -11.83 -26.09 5.11
CA SER A 570 -12.44 -25.77 6.41
C SER A 570 -13.92 -25.32 6.37
N ASP A 571 -14.65 -25.67 5.33
CA ASP A 571 -16.11 -25.45 5.25
C ASP A 571 -16.86 -26.62 5.88
N PHE A 572 -16.78 -26.70 7.21
CA PHE A 572 -17.17 -27.87 7.99
C PHE A 572 -18.65 -28.28 7.86
N TYR A 573 -19.57 -27.29 7.77
CA TYR A 573 -21.01 -27.53 7.69
C TYR A 573 -21.54 -27.63 6.26
N LEU A 574 -20.73 -27.31 5.26
CA LEU A 574 -21.15 -27.38 3.86
C LEU A 574 -21.27 -28.85 3.42
N PRO A 575 -22.46 -29.31 2.96
CA PRO A 575 -22.68 -30.73 2.64
C PRO A 575 -22.01 -31.11 1.32
N MET A 576 -20.75 -31.58 1.36
CA MET A 576 -19.92 -31.88 0.18
C MET A 576 -20.55 -32.89 -0.76
N GLN A 577 -21.43 -33.78 -0.28
CA GLN A 577 -22.20 -34.70 -1.13
C GLN A 577 -23.15 -33.97 -2.10
N ASN A 578 -23.51 -32.71 -1.84
CA ASN A 578 -24.33 -31.90 -2.72
C ASN A 578 -23.47 -30.99 -3.62
N ILE A 579 -22.22 -30.75 -3.27
CA ILE A 579 -21.27 -29.87 -3.96
C ILE A 579 -20.49 -30.62 -5.03
N ILE A 580 -19.81 -31.71 -4.64
CA ILE A 580 -18.86 -32.44 -5.48
C ILE A 580 -19.50 -32.97 -6.78
N PRO A 581 -20.73 -33.53 -6.78
CA PRO A 581 -21.34 -34.01 -8.04
C PRO A 581 -21.61 -32.91 -9.10
N ASN A 582 -21.63 -31.66 -8.69
CA ASN A 582 -21.83 -30.49 -9.55
C ASN A 582 -20.54 -29.83 -10.04
N LEU A 583 -19.38 -30.31 -9.55
CA LEU A 583 -18.09 -29.73 -9.97
C LEU A 583 -17.75 -30.13 -11.41
N ARG A 584 -17.15 -29.19 -12.10
CA ARG A 584 -16.62 -29.35 -13.44
C ARG A 584 -15.20 -28.84 -13.48
N ALA A 585 -14.32 -29.48 -14.21
CA ALA A 585 -12.96 -29.03 -14.44
C ALA A 585 -12.44 -29.63 -15.73
N ASN A 586 -11.83 -28.85 -16.59
CA ASN A 586 -11.22 -29.36 -17.83
C ASN A 586 -9.70 -29.10 -17.86
N LYS A 587 -9.20 -28.16 -17.08
CA LYS A 587 -7.81 -27.68 -17.12
C LYS A 587 -7.15 -27.63 -15.74
N VAL A 588 -7.77 -28.21 -14.70
CA VAL A 588 -7.27 -28.13 -13.33
C VAL A 588 -5.87 -28.74 -13.22
N GLU A 589 -4.95 -27.99 -12.64
CA GLU A 589 -3.55 -28.33 -12.39
C GLU A 589 -3.25 -28.47 -10.90
N ASP A 590 -3.92 -27.68 -10.04
CA ASP A 590 -3.73 -27.65 -8.60
C ASP A 590 -5.08 -27.77 -7.87
N THR A 591 -5.19 -28.80 -7.03
CA THR A 591 -6.31 -29.03 -6.10
C THR A 591 -5.85 -29.18 -4.66
N SER A 592 -4.63 -28.69 -4.34
CA SER A 592 -4.05 -28.80 -3.01
C SER A 592 -4.98 -28.21 -1.95
N TYR A 593 -5.18 -28.95 -0.84
CA TYR A 593 -6.08 -28.59 0.26
C TYR A 593 -7.55 -28.31 -0.13
N MET A 594 -8.02 -28.66 -1.33
CA MET A 594 -9.33 -28.23 -1.83
C MET A 594 -10.50 -28.56 -0.89
N PHE A 595 -10.50 -29.71 -0.25
CA PHE A 595 -11.53 -30.20 0.68
C PHE A 595 -10.98 -30.42 2.10
N TYR A 596 -9.89 -29.74 2.46
CA TYR A 596 -9.29 -29.83 3.79
C TYR A 596 -10.31 -29.55 4.89
N GLY A 597 -10.43 -30.45 5.88
CA GLY A 597 -11.32 -30.25 7.05
C GLY A 597 -12.83 -30.18 6.73
N THR A 598 -13.27 -30.64 5.55
CA THR A 598 -14.68 -30.63 5.17
C THR A 598 -15.40 -31.94 5.55
N ARG A 599 -16.71 -32.03 5.30
CA ARG A 599 -17.53 -33.20 5.66
C ARG A 599 -18.56 -33.53 4.60
N ALA A 600 -18.79 -34.87 4.41
CA ALA A 600 -19.97 -35.40 3.73
C ALA A 600 -20.64 -36.44 4.65
N THR A 601 -21.97 -36.48 4.68
CA THR A 601 -22.75 -37.40 5.49
C THR A 601 -23.18 -38.66 4.72
N SER A 602 -22.97 -38.68 3.39
CA SER A 602 -23.20 -39.83 2.51
C SER A 602 -22.00 -40.05 1.59
N PRO A 603 -21.90 -41.24 0.93
CA PRO A 603 -20.87 -41.50 -0.06
C PRO A 603 -20.75 -40.41 -1.12
N VAL A 604 -19.54 -40.12 -1.57
CA VAL A 604 -19.23 -39.10 -2.57
C VAL A 604 -18.54 -39.72 -3.78
N THR A 605 -19.07 -39.41 -4.96
CA THR A 605 -18.45 -39.77 -6.25
C THR A 605 -18.10 -38.51 -7.02
N PHE A 606 -16.85 -38.40 -7.47
CA PHE A 606 -16.46 -37.35 -8.40
C PHE A 606 -17.02 -37.60 -9.80
N PRO A 607 -17.68 -36.62 -10.42
CA PRO A 607 -18.26 -36.77 -11.74
C PRO A 607 -17.15 -36.83 -12.81
N ALA A 608 -17.44 -37.52 -13.94
CA ALA A 608 -16.53 -37.55 -15.10
C ALA A 608 -16.25 -36.16 -15.69
N THR A 609 -17.12 -35.18 -15.42
CA THR A 609 -16.94 -33.77 -15.79
C THR A 609 -15.85 -33.07 -14.99
N PHE A 610 -15.41 -33.66 -13.87
CA PHE A 610 -14.23 -33.20 -13.14
C PHE A 610 -13.00 -33.91 -13.75
N ASN A 611 -12.54 -33.43 -14.89
CA ASN A 611 -11.42 -34.00 -15.63
C ASN A 611 -10.07 -33.56 -15.01
N THR A 612 -9.33 -34.54 -14.50
CA THR A 612 -8.04 -34.36 -13.84
C THR A 612 -6.83 -34.66 -14.73
N GLU A 613 -7.01 -34.66 -16.07
CA GLU A 613 -5.93 -35.00 -17.01
C GLU A 613 -4.69 -34.08 -16.90
N ASN A 614 -4.88 -32.80 -16.50
CA ASN A 614 -3.80 -31.82 -16.32
C ASN A 614 -3.34 -31.71 -14.86
N LEU A 615 -3.95 -32.46 -13.93
CA LEU A 615 -3.68 -32.35 -12.50
C LEU A 615 -2.23 -32.72 -12.20
N THR A 616 -1.51 -31.81 -11.54
CA THR A 616 -0.12 -31.94 -11.11
C THR A 616 0.04 -31.99 -9.60
N ASP A 617 -0.81 -31.24 -8.87
CA ASP A 617 -0.76 -31.16 -7.41
C ASP A 617 -2.12 -31.52 -6.79
N MET A 618 -2.16 -32.61 -6.01
CA MET A 618 -3.30 -32.95 -5.17
C MET A 618 -2.91 -33.11 -3.69
N SER A 619 -1.79 -32.48 -3.30
CA SER A 619 -1.30 -32.53 -1.94
C SER A 619 -2.34 -32.04 -0.93
N TYR A 620 -2.53 -32.80 0.14
CA TYR A 620 -3.48 -32.49 1.22
C TYR A 620 -4.95 -32.28 0.78
N MET A 621 -5.34 -32.68 -0.43
CA MET A 621 -6.66 -32.40 -1.02
C MET A 621 -7.81 -32.82 -0.11
N PHE A 622 -7.71 -33.95 0.56
CA PHE A 622 -8.74 -34.54 1.42
C PHE A 622 -8.32 -34.67 2.89
N VAL A 623 -7.33 -33.89 3.34
CA VAL A 623 -6.93 -33.92 4.76
C VAL A 623 -8.11 -33.60 5.65
N GLY A 624 -8.41 -34.48 6.60
CA GLY A 624 -9.52 -34.26 7.53
C GLY A 624 -10.91 -34.30 6.88
N PHE A 625 -11.01 -34.68 5.61
CA PHE A 625 -12.30 -34.86 4.94
C PHE A 625 -13.04 -36.06 5.51
N THR A 626 -14.07 -35.80 6.30
CA THR A 626 -14.89 -36.89 6.89
C THR A 626 -15.97 -37.31 5.89
N VAL A 627 -15.84 -38.54 5.33
CA VAL A 627 -16.77 -39.07 4.32
C VAL A 627 -16.93 -40.59 4.50
N PRO A 628 -18.16 -41.18 4.37
CA PRO A 628 -18.38 -42.61 4.50
C PRO A 628 -17.64 -43.48 3.46
N SER A 629 -17.54 -42.99 2.21
CA SER A 629 -16.70 -43.55 1.14
C SER A 629 -16.44 -42.46 0.06
N LEU A 630 -15.30 -42.56 -0.58
CA LEU A 630 -14.84 -41.62 -1.62
C LEU A 630 -14.57 -42.36 -2.92
N ASP A 631 -15.29 -42.02 -4.00
CA ASP A 631 -15.08 -42.58 -5.31
C ASP A 631 -14.36 -41.57 -6.22
N ILE A 632 -13.12 -41.88 -6.58
CA ILE A 632 -12.25 -41.13 -7.50
C ILE A 632 -11.94 -41.94 -8.76
N SER A 633 -12.77 -42.94 -9.08
CA SER A 633 -12.56 -43.85 -10.24
C SER A 633 -12.43 -43.12 -11.56
N ASN A 634 -12.98 -41.90 -11.67
CA ASN A 634 -12.88 -41.01 -12.85
C ASN A 634 -11.58 -40.20 -12.93
N PHE A 635 -10.71 -40.24 -11.89
CA PHE A 635 -9.48 -39.42 -11.90
C PHE A 635 -8.46 -39.96 -12.90
N LYS A 636 -7.84 -39.06 -13.65
CA LYS A 636 -6.68 -39.32 -14.52
C LYS A 636 -5.45 -38.79 -13.81
N LEU A 637 -4.60 -39.70 -13.31
CA LEU A 637 -3.48 -39.34 -12.40
C LEU A 637 -2.12 -39.29 -13.12
N GLY A 638 -2.05 -39.43 -14.45
CA GLY A 638 -0.79 -39.55 -15.18
C GLY A 638 0.16 -38.34 -15.11
N ASN A 639 -0.34 -37.17 -14.83
CA ASN A 639 0.46 -35.94 -14.72
C ASN A 639 0.74 -35.51 -13.29
N VAL A 640 0.20 -36.20 -12.27
CA VAL A 640 0.38 -35.84 -10.86
C VAL A 640 1.85 -36.00 -10.45
N THR A 641 2.38 -34.97 -9.82
CA THR A 641 3.77 -34.89 -9.32
C THR A 641 3.86 -35.09 -7.82
N THR A 642 2.80 -34.73 -7.08
CA THR A 642 2.72 -34.90 -5.62
C THR A 642 1.34 -35.36 -5.16
N MET A 643 1.34 -36.30 -4.25
CA MET A 643 0.18 -36.77 -3.48
C MET A 643 0.45 -36.62 -1.96
N GLU A 644 1.30 -35.68 -1.56
CA GLU A 644 1.64 -35.49 -0.16
C GLU A 644 0.36 -35.28 0.68
N GLY A 645 0.20 -36.07 1.72
CA GLY A 645 -0.91 -35.98 2.68
C GLY A 645 -2.33 -36.07 2.10
N THR A 646 -2.50 -36.46 0.85
CA THR A 646 -3.79 -36.37 0.13
C THR A 646 -4.98 -36.93 0.91
N PHE A 647 -4.84 -38.11 1.53
CA PHE A 647 -5.89 -38.77 2.31
C PHE A 647 -5.55 -38.84 3.81
N SER A 648 -4.70 -37.95 4.26
CA SER A 648 -4.31 -37.90 5.68
C SER A 648 -5.40 -37.29 6.55
N SER A 649 -5.23 -37.40 7.88
CA SER A 649 -6.08 -36.72 8.85
C SER A 649 -5.22 -35.92 9.83
N GLU A 650 -5.77 -34.91 10.44
CA GLU A 650 -5.11 -34.13 11.51
C GLU A 650 -5.20 -34.83 12.86
N SER A 651 -6.22 -35.67 13.02
CA SER A 651 -6.49 -36.37 14.27
C SER A 651 -7.02 -37.77 14.00
N LYS A 652 -6.93 -38.67 15.00
CA LYS A 652 -7.49 -40.04 14.92
C LYS A 652 -9.02 -40.10 14.89
N THR A 653 -9.73 -38.95 14.78
CA THR A 653 -11.20 -38.88 14.84
C THR A 653 -11.87 -38.52 13.55
N THR A 654 -11.11 -37.98 12.57
CA THR A 654 -11.61 -37.58 11.24
C THR A 654 -10.86 -38.34 10.17
N ALA A 655 -11.55 -38.94 9.22
CA ALA A 655 -10.86 -39.69 8.17
C ALA A 655 -11.72 -39.94 6.91
N VAL A 656 -11.03 -40.13 5.82
CA VAL A 656 -11.62 -40.54 4.53
C VAL A 656 -11.99 -42.04 4.63
N GLY A 657 -13.25 -42.36 4.34
CA GLY A 657 -13.71 -43.75 4.24
C GLY A 657 -13.08 -44.50 3.05
N PRO A 658 -13.51 -45.75 2.78
CA PRO A 658 -12.96 -46.54 1.64
C PRO A 658 -12.90 -45.79 0.35
N ILE A 659 -11.75 -45.90 -0.34
CA ILE A 659 -11.48 -45.15 -1.60
C ILE A 659 -11.67 -46.12 -2.78
N THR A 660 -12.50 -45.70 -3.74
CA THR A 660 -12.61 -46.38 -5.05
C THR A 660 -11.65 -45.66 -6.02
N TRP A 661 -10.60 -46.38 -6.40
CA TRP A 661 -9.56 -45.91 -7.32
C TRP A 661 -9.92 -46.12 -8.78
N PRO A 662 -9.25 -45.41 -9.74
CA PRO A 662 -9.30 -45.78 -11.16
C PRO A 662 -8.96 -47.24 -11.40
N SER A 663 -9.66 -47.90 -12.34
CA SER A 663 -9.50 -49.31 -12.63
C SER A 663 -8.14 -49.61 -13.29
N GLY A 664 -7.61 -50.84 -13.02
CA GLY A 664 -6.35 -51.32 -13.59
C GLY A 664 -5.09 -50.76 -12.96
N GLN A 665 -3.98 -50.85 -13.70
CA GLN A 665 -2.70 -50.29 -13.25
C GLN A 665 -2.69 -48.76 -13.43
N ILE A 666 -2.40 -48.01 -12.32
CA ILE A 666 -2.32 -46.58 -12.35
C ILE A 666 -0.87 -46.17 -12.68
N ASN A 667 -0.67 -45.60 -13.87
CA ASN A 667 0.62 -45.12 -14.32
C ASN A 667 0.81 -43.65 -13.98
N MET A 668 1.78 -43.34 -13.10
CA MET A 668 2.10 -41.99 -12.57
C MET A 668 3.60 -41.67 -12.79
N PRO A 669 4.04 -41.46 -14.03
CA PRO A 669 5.46 -41.37 -14.36
C PRO A 669 6.16 -40.14 -13.76
N ARG A 670 5.40 -39.13 -13.30
CA ARG A 670 5.92 -37.87 -12.75
C ARG A 670 5.82 -37.77 -11.25
N LEU A 671 5.19 -38.73 -10.58
CA LEU A 671 4.95 -38.68 -9.13
C LEU A 671 6.28 -38.85 -8.39
N THR A 672 6.64 -37.84 -7.58
CA THR A 672 7.88 -37.81 -6.82
C THR A 672 7.70 -38.13 -5.34
N THR A 673 6.51 -37.82 -4.78
CA THR A 673 6.24 -38.02 -3.35
C THR A 673 4.83 -38.54 -3.06
N MET A 674 4.74 -39.48 -2.16
CA MET A 674 3.54 -39.98 -1.46
C MET A 674 3.68 -39.78 0.06
N ARG A 675 4.52 -38.78 0.47
CA ARG A 675 4.73 -38.48 1.88
C ARG A 675 3.40 -38.30 2.60
N ALA A 676 3.24 -38.90 3.78
CA ALA A 676 2.07 -38.77 4.64
C ALA A 676 0.71 -39.12 3.99
N LEU A 677 0.68 -39.85 2.86
CA LEU A 677 -0.53 -40.07 2.02
C LEU A 677 -1.76 -40.48 2.83
N PHE A 678 -1.62 -41.39 3.82
CA PHE A 678 -2.69 -41.87 4.72
C PHE A 678 -2.40 -41.54 6.19
N LYS A 679 -1.52 -40.63 6.51
CA LYS A 679 -1.14 -40.30 7.89
C LYS A 679 -2.38 -40.04 8.75
N PHE A 680 -2.50 -40.72 9.90
CA PHE A 680 -3.63 -40.67 10.84
C PHE A 680 -5.02 -41.02 10.25
N ASN A 681 -5.10 -41.62 9.07
CA ASN A 681 -6.38 -42.06 8.52
C ASN A 681 -6.85 -43.34 9.27
N THR A 682 -7.83 -43.19 10.14
CA THR A 682 -8.34 -44.25 11.01
C THR A 682 -9.79 -44.68 10.70
N ALA A 683 -10.42 -44.11 9.66
CA ALA A 683 -11.83 -44.38 9.33
C ALA A 683 -12.03 -45.70 8.58
N GLN A 684 -10.97 -46.32 8.12
CA GLN A 684 -11.03 -47.54 7.30
C GLN A 684 -10.59 -48.74 8.16
N ASN A 685 -11.32 -49.81 8.08
CA ASN A 685 -10.83 -51.11 8.64
C ASN A 685 -9.78 -51.75 7.74
N GLN A 686 -9.69 -51.31 6.49
CA GLN A 686 -8.81 -51.83 5.45
C GLN A 686 -8.45 -50.77 4.44
N ILE A 687 -7.17 -50.59 4.14
CA ILE A 687 -6.69 -49.75 3.02
C ILE A 687 -6.44 -50.71 1.84
N VAL A 688 -7.04 -50.44 0.68
CA VAL A 688 -6.76 -51.17 -0.54
C VAL A 688 -5.99 -50.23 -1.50
N LEU A 689 -4.74 -50.56 -1.75
CA LEU A 689 -3.89 -49.82 -2.70
C LEU A 689 -4.13 -50.37 -4.12
N PRO A 690 -4.24 -49.53 -5.14
CA PRO A 690 -4.17 -49.99 -6.53
C PRO A 690 -2.74 -50.39 -6.89
N THR A 691 -2.58 -51.05 -8.04
CA THR A 691 -1.23 -51.32 -8.54
C THR A 691 -0.69 -50.04 -9.16
N PHE A 692 0.30 -49.41 -8.49
CA PHE A 692 0.96 -48.21 -8.95
C PHE A 692 2.19 -48.52 -9.82
N LYS A 693 2.40 -47.73 -10.86
CA LYS A 693 3.64 -47.62 -11.61
C LYS A 693 4.19 -46.23 -11.48
N THR A 694 5.20 -46.02 -10.61
CA THR A 694 5.68 -44.73 -10.16
C THR A 694 7.20 -44.57 -10.27
N PRO A 695 7.74 -44.62 -11.51
CA PRO A 695 9.22 -44.65 -11.69
C PRO A 695 9.98 -43.43 -11.22
N ALA A 696 9.30 -42.33 -10.92
CA ALA A 696 9.93 -41.10 -10.37
C ALA A 696 9.77 -40.95 -8.84
N LEU A 697 9.09 -41.90 -8.18
CA LEU A 697 8.81 -41.82 -6.75
C LEU A 697 10.09 -41.92 -5.92
N THR A 698 10.37 -40.93 -5.08
CA THR A 698 11.57 -40.88 -4.23
C THR A 698 11.27 -40.81 -2.74
N ASP A 699 10.05 -40.38 -2.35
CA ASP A 699 9.69 -40.17 -0.95
C ASP A 699 8.35 -40.83 -0.61
N THR A 700 8.38 -41.77 0.33
CA THR A 700 7.21 -42.43 0.96
C THR A 700 7.18 -42.23 2.50
N SER A 701 7.88 -41.20 2.98
CA SER A 701 7.98 -40.90 4.42
C SER A 701 6.60 -40.67 5.01
N TYR A 702 6.39 -41.24 6.23
CA TYR A 702 5.14 -41.10 7.00
C TYR A 702 3.87 -41.59 6.29
N MET A 703 3.97 -42.34 5.20
CA MET A 703 2.83 -42.71 4.32
C MET A 703 1.67 -43.35 5.09
N PHE A 704 1.96 -44.20 6.05
CA PHE A 704 0.99 -44.90 6.90
C PHE A 704 1.22 -44.60 8.39
N TYR A 705 1.71 -43.41 8.72
CA TYR A 705 1.98 -43.02 10.09
C TYR A 705 0.70 -42.87 10.91
N GLY A 706 0.62 -43.55 12.05
CA GLY A 706 -0.49 -43.40 13.02
C GLY A 706 -1.86 -43.92 12.57
N ILE A 707 -1.93 -44.87 11.62
CA ILE A 707 -3.19 -45.40 11.06
C ILE A 707 -3.96 -46.39 11.96
N GLY A 708 -3.80 -46.30 13.23
CA GLY A 708 -4.17 -47.05 14.44
C GLY A 708 -5.33 -48.06 14.47
N LYS A 709 -6.25 -48.25 13.54
CA LYS A 709 -7.35 -49.24 13.58
C LYS A 709 -7.50 -50.04 12.28
N ILE A 710 -6.50 -50.04 11.44
CA ILE A 710 -6.56 -50.71 10.15
C ILE A 710 -6.10 -52.15 10.32
N ASP A 711 -6.99 -53.11 9.99
CA ASP A 711 -6.69 -54.54 10.14
C ASP A 711 -5.76 -55.01 9.01
N LYS A 712 -5.73 -54.34 7.86
CA LYS A 712 -5.00 -54.79 6.67
C LYS A 712 -4.72 -53.68 5.67
N ILE A 713 -3.54 -53.65 5.06
CA ILE A 713 -3.22 -52.92 3.84
C ILE A 713 -3.07 -53.90 2.68
N ASP A 714 -4.09 -53.98 1.83
CA ASP A 714 -4.03 -54.84 0.65
C ASP A 714 -3.13 -54.25 -0.44
N ASN A 715 -2.42 -55.09 -1.13
CA ASN A 715 -1.51 -54.80 -2.22
C ASN A 715 -0.31 -53.93 -1.81
N ILE A 716 0.08 -53.88 -0.54
CA ILE A 716 1.20 -53.04 -0.06
C ILE A 716 2.52 -53.37 -0.80
N ASN A 717 2.74 -54.68 -1.13
CA ASN A 717 3.93 -55.13 -1.83
C ASN A 717 3.91 -54.84 -3.33
N SER A 718 2.81 -54.33 -3.88
CA SER A 718 2.73 -53.84 -5.27
C SER A 718 3.17 -52.38 -5.41
N LEU A 719 3.54 -51.71 -4.31
CA LEU A 719 4.06 -50.34 -4.37
C LEU A 719 5.40 -50.33 -5.07
N ASP A 720 5.53 -49.53 -6.14
CA ASP A 720 6.77 -49.34 -6.89
C ASP A 720 7.75 -48.46 -6.09
N THR A 721 8.71 -49.12 -5.37
CA THR A 721 9.68 -48.47 -4.51
C THR A 721 11.08 -48.41 -5.12
N ALA A 722 11.26 -48.74 -6.41
CA ALA A 722 12.56 -48.92 -7.04
C ALA A 722 13.48 -47.67 -7.01
N ASN A 723 12.89 -46.49 -6.93
CA ASN A 723 13.60 -45.23 -6.87
C ASN A 723 13.45 -44.46 -5.54
N VAL A 724 12.78 -45.06 -4.56
CA VAL A 724 12.57 -44.44 -3.25
C VAL A 724 13.90 -44.29 -2.51
N THR A 725 14.15 -43.09 -1.98
CA THR A 725 15.36 -42.74 -1.24
C THR A 725 15.10 -42.54 0.25
N THR A 726 13.85 -42.29 0.66
CA THR A 726 13.46 -42.14 2.06
C THR A 726 12.14 -42.85 2.36
N MET A 727 12.13 -43.64 3.43
CA MET A 727 10.97 -44.30 4.04
C MET A 727 10.79 -43.91 5.50
N GLU A 728 11.24 -42.68 5.87
CA GLU A 728 11.19 -42.19 7.25
C GLU A 728 9.77 -42.27 7.83
N GLY A 729 9.65 -42.88 9.00
CA GLY A 729 8.39 -42.98 9.75
C GLY A 729 7.23 -43.68 9.01
N MET A 730 7.48 -44.42 7.92
CA MET A 730 6.44 -44.91 7.01
C MET A 730 5.34 -45.69 7.72
N PHE A 731 5.66 -46.46 8.76
CA PHE A 731 4.73 -47.25 9.57
C PHE A 731 4.77 -46.88 11.04
N ALA A 732 5.31 -45.77 11.44
CA ALA A 732 5.45 -45.38 12.82
C ALA A 732 4.09 -45.15 13.53
N TYR A 733 4.06 -45.35 14.84
CA TYR A 733 2.90 -45.11 15.73
C TYR A 733 1.62 -45.87 15.33
N ASN A 734 1.78 -47.09 14.74
CA ASN A 734 0.69 -47.97 14.44
C ASN A 734 0.44 -48.89 15.64
N ASP A 735 -0.28 -48.41 16.65
CA ASP A 735 -0.54 -49.03 17.93
C ASP A 735 -1.62 -50.14 17.91
N THR A 736 -2.21 -50.40 16.73
CA THR A 736 -3.23 -51.44 16.58
C THR A 736 -3.03 -52.26 15.32
N SER A 737 -3.45 -53.45 15.35
CA SER A 737 -3.89 -54.49 14.43
C SER A 737 -3.36 -54.60 12.98
N LEU A 738 -2.74 -53.59 12.36
CA LEU A 738 -2.12 -53.74 11.03
C LEU A 738 -1.23 -54.98 10.95
N MET A 739 -0.85 -55.42 12.13
CA MET A 739 0.14 -56.44 12.33
C MET A 739 -0.19 -57.30 13.56
N LYS A 740 -1.42 -57.24 14.07
CA LYS A 740 -1.82 -57.94 15.28
C LYS A 740 -2.01 -59.43 14.98
N GLY A 741 -0.98 -60.19 15.23
CA GLY A 741 -1.04 -61.64 15.34
C GLY A 741 -0.51 -62.43 14.16
N GLU A 742 0.02 -61.82 13.09
CA GLU A 742 0.56 -62.53 11.95
C GLU A 742 1.99 -62.15 11.57
N ASN A 743 2.65 -62.99 10.80
CA ASN A 743 3.96 -62.72 10.22
C ASN A 743 3.83 -61.69 9.12
N VAL A 744 4.45 -60.52 9.26
CA VAL A 744 4.43 -59.46 8.25
C VAL A 744 5.72 -59.48 7.46
N LYS A 745 5.58 -59.62 6.14
CA LYS A 745 6.70 -59.54 5.19
C LYS A 745 6.48 -58.42 4.23
N PHE A 746 7.43 -57.50 4.12
CA PHE A 746 7.46 -56.49 3.10
C PHE A 746 8.44 -56.88 1.98
N GLU A 747 8.02 -56.69 0.73
CA GLU A 747 8.79 -57.03 -0.49
C GLU A 747 9.15 -55.75 -1.28
N PHE A 748 9.55 -54.71 -0.55
CA PHE A 748 9.94 -53.45 -1.17
C PHE A 748 11.31 -53.54 -1.85
N ASN A 749 11.46 -52.85 -2.98
CA ASN A 749 12.77 -52.59 -3.56
C ASN A 749 13.40 -51.41 -2.79
N THR A 750 14.35 -51.71 -1.90
CA THR A 750 14.97 -50.69 -1.03
C THR A 750 16.40 -50.33 -1.45
N GLY A 751 16.87 -50.79 -2.61
CA GLY A 751 18.27 -50.63 -3.02
C GLY A 751 18.78 -49.16 -3.16
N LYS A 752 17.86 -48.17 -3.22
CA LYS A 752 18.20 -46.74 -3.21
C LYS A 752 17.85 -46.01 -1.91
N VAL A 753 17.27 -46.72 -0.94
CA VAL A 753 16.84 -46.07 0.33
C VAL A 753 18.05 -45.70 1.17
N LYS A 754 18.13 -44.43 1.54
CA LYS A 754 19.20 -43.89 2.39
C LYS A 754 18.73 -43.60 3.82
N ASN A 755 17.43 -43.36 4.02
CA ASN A 755 16.84 -42.96 5.29
C ASN A 755 15.66 -43.89 5.63
N MET A 756 15.78 -44.61 6.76
CA MET A 756 14.71 -45.40 7.38
C MET A 756 14.43 -44.94 8.82
N ASN A 757 14.78 -43.71 9.19
CA ASN A 757 14.54 -43.21 10.54
C ASN A 757 13.07 -43.41 10.94
N LEU A 758 12.82 -43.79 12.18
CA LEU A 758 11.47 -43.93 12.75
C LEU A 758 10.56 -44.93 12.02
N MET A 759 11.02 -45.70 11.03
CA MET A 759 10.15 -46.42 10.06
C MET A 759 9.10 -47.27 10.74
N PHE A 760 9.42 -47.96 11.83
CA PHE A 760 8.53 -48.82 12.61
C PHE A 760 8.44 -48.39 14.08
N LYS A 761 8.85 -47.18 14.41
CA LYS A 761 8.78 -46.65 15.77
C LYS A 761 7.38 -46.80 16.33
N ASN A 762 7.29 -47.34 17.57
CA ASN A 762 6.04 -47.53 18.32
C ASN A 762 4.99 -48.34 17.51
N SER A 763 5.43 -49.37 16.76
CA SER A 763 4.58 -50.25 15.96
C SER A 763 4.37 -51.58 16.66
N TYR A 764 3.21 -52.22 16.44
CA TYR A 764 2.82 -53.50 17.05
C TYR A 764 2.81 -54.63 16.00
N VAL A 765 3.79 -55.53 16.06
CA VAL A 765 3.94 -56.70 15.15
C VAL A 765 4.56 -57.88 15.90
N ASN A 766 4.04 -59.07 15.71
CA ASN A 766 4.63 -60.26 16.35
C ASN A 766 5.94 -60.68 15.65
N TYR A 767 5.89 -60.85 14.34
CA TYR A 767 7.05 -61.20 13.53
C TYR A 767 7.13 -60.27 12.34
N LEU A 768 8.27 -59.55 12.20
CA LEU A 768 8.55 -58.64 11.11
C LEU A 768 9.69 -59.18 10.24
N ASP A 769 9.39 -59.61 9.02
CA ASP A 769 10.34 -60.09 8.03
C ASP A 769 10.77 -58.99 7.06
N LEU A 770 12.00 -58.48 7.23
CA LEU A 770 12.66 -57.47 6.38
C LEU A 770 13.84 -58.11 5.64
N SER A 771 13.88 -59.43 5.53
CA SER A 771 14.98 -60.13 4.84
C SER A 771 15.07 -59.84 3.34
N SER A 772 14.00 -59.28 2.73
CA SER A 772 14.00 -58.81 1.33
C SER A 772 14.62 -57.42 1.12
N PHE A 773 14.89 -56.69 2.21
CA PHE A 773 15.41 -55.32 2.09
C PHE A 773 16.89 -55.31 1.66
N ASP A 774 17.18 -54.62 0.58
CA ASP A 774 18.54 -54.28 0.17
C ASP A 774 18.94 -52.97 0.86
N THR A 775 19.83 -53.06 1.86
CA THR A 775 20.23 -51.92 2.69
C THR A 775 21.62 -51.33 2.35
N ARG A 776 22.18 -51.74 1.21
CA ARG A 776 23.54 -51.30 0.78
C ARG A 776 23.69 -49.78 0.64
N SER A 777 22.57 -49.07 0.38
CA SER A 777 22.54 -47.62 0.27
C SER A 777 22.15 -46.90 1.56
N LEU A 778 21.77 -47.65 2.62
CA LEU A 778 21.23 -47.06 3.83
C LEU A 778 22.31 -46.32 4.61
N VAL A 779 22.02 -45.08 5.00
CA VAL A 779 22.90 -44.17 5.73
C VAL A 779 22.43 -43.95 7.16
N THR A 780 21.11 -43.84 7.38
CA THR A 780 20.55 -43.56 8.71
C THR A 780 19.34 -44.42 9.02
N ALA A 781 19.32 -44.96 10.27
CA ALA A 781 18.29 -45.80 10.82
C ALA A 781 17.95 -45.40 12.28
N VAL A 782 17.90 -44.10 12.56
CA VAL A 782 17.61 -43.55 13.89
C VAL A 782 16.22 -43.94 14.33
N SER A 783 16.11 -44.49 15.57
CA SER A 783 14.85 -44.91 16.16
C SER A 783 13.98 -45.81 15.26
N THR A 784 14.56 -46.54 14.33
CA THR A 784 13.81 -47.33 13.31
C THR A 784 12.83 -48.31 13.97
N PHE A 785 13.26 -48.97 15.04
CA PHE A 785 12.48 -49.94 15.83
C PHE A 785 12.31 -49.50 17.28
N ASP A 786 12.35 -48.22 17.54
CA ASP A 786 12.25 -47.63 18.88
C ASP A 786 10.84 -47.82 19.48
N TYR A 787 10.73 -48.26 20.73
CA TYR A 787 9.48 -48.57 21.44
C TYR A 787 8.54 -49.52 20.68
N THR A 788 9.06 -50.43 19.86
CA THR A 788 8.22 -51.40 19.12
C THR A 788 7.74 -52.57 20.02
N TRP A 789 6.61 -53.14 19.65
CA TRP A 789 6.06 -54.38 20.25
C TRP A 789 6.34 -55.56 19.33
N ILE A 790 7.47 -55.52 18.61
CA ILE A 790 7.94 -56.61 17.78
C ILE A 790 8.57 -57.69 18.65
N LYS A 791 8.18 -58.94 18.47
CA LYS A 791 8.74 -60.07 19.19
C LYS A 791 9.93 -60.69 18.47
N ILE A 792 9.80 -60.86 17.16
CA ILE A 792 10.85 -61.43 16.29
C ILE A 792 11.06 -60.50 15.09
N LEU A 793 12.30 -60.07 14.87
CA LEU A 793 12.71 -59.18 13.78
C LEU A 793 13.73 -59.90 12.89
N ASP A 794 13.46 -60.01 11.60
CA ASP A 794 14.34 -60.65 10.62
C ASP A 794 15.05 -59.64 9.74
N LEU A 795 16.34 -59.41 9.99
CA LEU A 795 17.26 -58.54 9.26
C LEU A 795 18.35 -59.37 8.55
N THR A 796 18.08 -60.66 8.20
CA THR A 796 19.12 -61.60 7.76
C THR A 796 19.94 -61.08 6.58
N ASN A 797 19.39 -60.34 5.64
CA ASN A 797 20.07 -59.87 4.46
C ASN A 797 20.49 -58.39 4.56
N TRP A 798 20.40 -57.78 5.69
CA TRP A 798 20.82 -56.40 5.87
C TRP A 798 22.35 -56.24 5.73
N ASP A 799 22.76 -55.41 4.80
CA ASP A 799 24.13 -54.98 4.61
C ASP A 799 24.29 -53.52 5.09
N THR A 800 25.02 -53.36 6.21
CA THR A 800 25.05 -52.09 6.95
C THR A 800 26.39 -51.34 6.75
N ARG A 801 27.19 -51.70 5.71
CA ARG A 801 28.49 -51.07 5.42
C ARG A 801 28.48 -49.56 5.32
N ASN A 802 27.36 -48.96 4.89
CA ASN A 802 27.20 -47.54 4.71
C ASN A 802 26.39 -46.83 5.81
N LEU A 803 25.97 -47.59 6.83
CA LEU A 803 25.18 -47.06 7.90
C LEU A 803 26.03 -46.23 8.88
N GLU A 804 25.67 -44.96 9.06
CA GLU A 804 26.42 -43.96 9.85
C GLU A 804 25.72 -43.60 11.17
N ASP A 805 24.36 -43.62 11.24
CA ASP A 805 23.59 -43.26 12.42
C ASP A 805 22.53 -44.32 12.75
N VAL A 806 22.66 -44.90 13.96
CA VAL A 806 21.75 -45.90 14.53
C VAL A 806 21.25 -45.48 15.92
N THR A 807 21.26 -44.17 16.20
CA THR A 807 20.81 -43.63 17.49
C THR A 807 19.42 -44.16 17.82
N SER A 808 19.28 -44.75 19.02
CA SER A 808 18.05 -45.36 19.56
C SER A 808 17.40 -46.41 18.63
N MET A 809 18.11 -47.06 17.74
CA MET A 809 17.54 -47.94 16.71
C MET A 809 16.62 -49.01 17.27
N PHE A 810 16.92 -49.64 18.42
CA PHE A 810 16.11 -50.65 19.09
C PHE A 810 15.67 -50.23 20.51
N SER A 811 15.85 -48.97 20.84
CA SER A 811 15.56 -48.42 22.18
C SER A 811 14.10 -48.68 22.58
N GLY A 812 13.86 -48.96 23.86
CA GLY A 812 12.54 -49.14 24.43
C GLY A 812 11.73 -50.35 23.93
N SER A 813 12.32 -51.25 23.10
CA SER A 813 11.65 -52.38 22.49
C SER A 813 11.69 -53.60 23.43
N THR A 814 10.93 -53.50 24.53
CA THR A 814 10.94 -54.45 25.66
C THR A 814 10.36 -55.85 25.33
N TRP A 815 9.64 -55.98 24.23
CA TRP A 815 9.06 -57.26 23.76
C TRP A 815 9.95 -58.02 22.79
N LEU A 816 11.03 -57.39 22.32
CA LEU A 816 11.93 -57.98 21.34
C LEU A 816 12.73 -59.14 21.94
N VAL A 817 12.53 -60.33 21.42
CA VAL A 817 13.15 -61.60 21.91
C VAL A 817 14.25 -62.09 20.95
N THR A 818 14.03 -61.89 19.63
CA THR A 818 14.97 -62.41 18.65
C THR A 818 15.13 -61.41 17.46
N ILE A 819 16.40 -61.09 17.17
CA ILE A 819 16.77 -60.37 15.93
C ILE A 819 17.62 -61.34 15.11
N TYR A 820 17.12 -61.79 13.96
CA TYR A 820 17.90 -62.51 12.99
C TYR A 820 18.75 -61.54 12.15
N ALA A 821 20.06 -61.81 12.07
CA ALA A 821 20.98 -61.03 11.24
C ALA A 821 22.05 -61.92 10.64
N SER A 822 22.78 -61.46 9.63
CA SER A 822 23.93 -62.08 9.04
C SER A 822 25.24 -61.35 9.40
N GLU A 823 26.36 -61.87 8.99
CA GLU A 823 27.68 -61.26 9.15
C GLU A 823 27.87 -59.96 8.34
N SER A 824 26.91 -59.66 7.42
CA SER A 824 26.87 -58.38 6.68
C SER A 824 26.35 -57.22 7.53
N PHE A 825 25.75 -57.48 8.70
CA PHE A 825 25.43 -56.43 9.65
C PHE A 825 26.69 -55.97 10.37
N VAL A 826 27.31 -54.93 9.88
CA VAL A 826 28.57 -54.37 10.37
C VAL A 826 28.39 -52.93 10.83
N THR A 827 29.17 -52.50 11.83
CA THR A 827 29.07 -51.17 12.45
C THR A 827 30.31 -50.30 12.18
N THR A 828 31.06 -50.61 11.14
CA THR A 828 32.37 -50.01 10.87
C THR A 828 32.32 -48.52 10.53
N LYS A 829 31.20 -48.04 9.95
CA LYS A 829 31.01 -46.61 9.63
C LYS A 829 30.11 -45.88 10.61
N VAL A 830 29.57 -46.56 11.62
CA VAL A 830 28.64 -45.93 12.58
C VAL A 830 29.38 -44.90 13.44
N THR A 831 28.97 -43.64 13.34
CA THR A 831 29.51 -42.50 14.09
C THR A 831 28.55 -42.03 15.21
N ALA A 832 27.22 -42.32 15.09
CA ALA A 832 26.22 -41.99 16.06
C ALA A 832 25.40 -43.22 16.44
N SER A 833 25.37 -43.61 17.75
CA SER A 833 24.75 -44.83 18.25
C SER A 833 24.23 -44.72 19.70
N ASN A 834 23.94 -43.50 20.16
CA ASN A 834 23.43 -43.28 21.52
C ASN A 834 22.14 -44.10 21.74
N ASP A 835 22.05 -44.74 22.92
CA ASP A 835 20.85 -45.45 23.36
C ASP A 835 20.33 -46.53 22.40
N ILE A 836 21.20 -47.14 21.60
CA ILE A 836 20.81 -48.13 20.57
C ILE A 836 19.97 -49.28 21.11
N PHE A 837 20.28 -49.82 22.36
CA PHE A 837 19.57 -50.88 23.05
C PHE A 837 19.03 -50.41 24.40
N TYR A 838 18.79 -49.15 24.64
CA TYR A 838 18.26 -48.63 25.90
C TYR A 838 16.91 -49.26 26.22
N SER A 839 16.79 -49.85 27.47
CA SER A 839 15.56 -50.52 27.93
C SER A 839 15.09 -51.72 27.09
N VAL A 840 15.98 -52.36 26.33
CA VAL A 840 15.70 -53.65 25.67
C VAL A 840 15.85 -54.79 26.69
N THR A 841 15.18 -55.95 26.51
CA THR A 841 15.30 -57.10 27.39
C THR A 841 16.74 -57.65 27.45
N TYR A 842 17.23 -57.99 28.63
CA TYR A 842 18.61 -58.38 28.82
C TYR A 842 18.98 -59.76 28.19
N ASP A 843 18.00 -60.53 27.74
CA ASP A 843 18.19 -61.86 27.18
C ASP A 843 18.08 -61.94 25.65
N LEU A 844 18.29 -60.80 24.98
CA LEU A 844 18.28 -60.76 23.53
C LEU A 844 19.55 -61.48 22.97
N GLY A 845 19.38 -62.37 22.04
CA GLY A 845 20.49 -63.12 21.40
C GLY A 845 21.19 -64.12 22.25
N SER A 846 22.49 -64.04 22.48
CA SER A 846 23.34 -65.06 23.15
C SER A 846 23.65 -64.77 24.61
N GLY A 847 22.95 -63.81 25.25
CA GLY A 847 23.15 -63.49 26.67
C GLY A 847 22.89 -62.05 27.01
N ALA A 848 23.25 -61.63 28.25
CA ALA A 848 23.04 -60.26 28.69
C ALA A 848 23.72 -59.25 27.81
N ILE A 849 22.95 -58.30 27.24
CA ILE A 849 23.46 -57.23 26.43
C ILE A 849 23.33 -55.88 27.16
N GLY A 850 24.25 -54.98 26.88
CA GLY A 850 24.22 -53.60 27.37
C GLY A 850 23.83 -52.59 26.30
N ASN A 851 23.61 -51.34 26.71
CA ASN A 851 23.31 -50.25 25.80
C ASN A 851 24.58 -49.74 25.09
N SER A 852 25.12 -50.54 24.15
CA SER A 852 26.31 -50.21 23.38
C SER A 852 26.24 -50.81 21.99
N ILE A 853 26.74 -50.06 21.00
CA ILE A 853 26.90 -50.51 19.59
C ILE A 853 27.71 -51.83 19.48
N THR A 854 28.57 -52.10 20.42
CA THR A 854 29.40 -53.34 20.44
C THR A 854 28.58 -54.61 20.51
N TYR A 855 27.32 -54.55 21.02
CA TYR A 855 26.42 -55.69 21.05
C TYR A 855 25.63 -55.90 19.74
N ALA A 856 25.72 -54.96 18.77
CA ALA A 856 25.06 -55.09 17.47
C ALA A 856 25.84 -56.06 16.55
N ARG A 857 25.94 -57.31 16.96
CA ARG A 857 26.62 -58.40 16.27
C ARG A 857 25.97 -59.78 16.64
N ILE A 858 26.28 -60.80 15.84
CA ILE A 858 25.89 -62.18 16.17
C ILE A 858 26.67 -62.58 17.42
N GLY A 859 25.93 -63.12 18.40
CA GLY A 859 26.53 -63.57 19.65
C GLY A 859 27.27 -64.92 19.46
N ALA A 860 28.39 -65.11 20.26
CA ALA A 860 29.17 -66.32 20.34
C ALA A 860 29.50 -66.63 21.79
N PRO A 861 29.88 -67.89 22.20
CA PRO A 861 30.32 -68.19 23.52
C PRO A 861 31.45 -67.29 24.00
N GLY A 862 31.21 -66.58 25.10
CA GLY A 862 32.16 -65.61 25.67
C GLY A 862 32.20 -64.26 25.00
N ALA A 863 31.40 -64.03 23.98
CA ALA A 863 31.24 -62.73 23.25
C ALA A 863 29.74 -62.43 22.96
N PRO A 864 29.00 -61.95 23.97
CA PRO A 864 27.55 -61.73 23.83
C PRO A 864 27.25 -60.73 22.71
N GLY A 865 26.17 -60.98 21.98
CA GLY A 865 25.65 -60.13 20.93
C GLY A 865 24.13 -60.17 20.83
N ALA A 866 23.52 -59.10 20.41
CA ALA A 866 22.06 -58.96 20.32
C ALA A 866 21.43 -59.79 19.18
N PHE A 867 22.21 -60.24 18.22
CA PHE A 867 21.75 -60.91 17.03
C PHE A 867 21.91 -62.38 17.02
N THR A 868 20.98 -63.12 16.43
CA THR A 868 20.94 -64.55 16.25
C THR A 868 21.14 -64.90 14.75
N LYS A 869 22.02 -65.81 14.40
CA LYS A 869 22.15 -66.30 13.02
C LYS A 869 20.91 -67.18 12.69
N LYS A 870 20.25 -66.87 11.60
CA LYS A 870 19.13 -67.70 11.15
C LYS A 870 19.69 -69.00 10.56
N SER A 871 19.19 -70.08 11.06
CA SER A 871 19.59 -71.43 10.59
C SER A 871 19.09 -71.82 9.24
#